data_4617546df9ddac4e30b079f27e3a7d0b
#
_entry.id   4617546df9ddac4e30b079f27e3a7d0b
#
_cell.length_a   1.000
_cell.length_b   1.000
_cell.length_c   1.000
_cell.angle_alpha   90.00
_cell.angle_beta   90.00
_cell.angle_gamma   90.00
#
_symmetry.space_group_name_H-M   'P 1'
#
loop_
_entity.id
_entity.type
_entity.pdbx_description
1 polymer ?
#
loop_
_entity_poly.entity_id
_entity_poly.type
_entity_poly.pdbx_seq_one_letter_code
_entity_poly.pdbx_strand_id
1 'polypeptide(L)'
;MRSPASCVRCSTDGDLARSGEPSPADAARVLAGQGFERPTAAFGPVRRIAPGAGELAAPRRLPAVREYRVATGGMVRVLPRAEPTILDGDGNGVVDLAAFGLLDPNRALRYAADLDTAQIRAAARGGARFVITDSNRRSVLVTSSLFQNAGPVIGAGDPFSPDSAVLDPFPGRGTAAQTVQLVGGGISDVRSLESPGFPQYPEHGPFAALDGDPRTAWLADRHLLAAQRWLQVSFPHPRAVASVALTPFESPRAYVRQVTVNGHRFSVHPGVNRLALNLHGVNTLRVVLTKVTHPPIAAGGGGGITELRIPGVHPVQALRPPTLLSDALQGVSLGRDSLDYVFSRETGDRPFARQPVEPEPELGQVAYPGDGETLLSRRFTVPATRRFRARAWVSAAATASDAALDRIAGYRGRLAFTSSSRFAGRPGFRASSAFAGGAGGAAGAAAGGDGGDGWVGEWTPALGDWLQVRSPRALVVRRLTLVPSTAGVRRPTAVRVSWDGGSSGRLPVGRSGIVQLGRTVRSHVVRITVLAARGGRAGVRAVGIGRVRGIRGLGRVAMAASGPLPAGCDGPALRIGGRLVRLSVSGSITAFDAGRPLRARSCGPPLALRAGPVGLRGLPGPLAVDLLSLRSPAPAAGVSSGVGAGPGGGSGSGGGAVLSPGRISGGSVRGARVRVSGPSWLVLGESYDPGWRASCDGRSLGTPVPLQGYANGWPLTHSCARLSFDFAPDRELVDADLLSGAVCAGLLLLLGFGWWRRRRSRWVGPAASPAPAGGSDQDLGPHRAQMLIIGARTPARPVSRWSARRALAAALIGAGGLGFVFALRAGVVLGPLLGLALWRGLPERWATRLAGGLLVIVVPAIYLLHPVHNLGGFNPNYANAEIDAHFVAVLAVCLLGYALVRVLGDRRAARSRRR
;
A
#
# COMPACT_ATOMS: atom_id res chain seq x y z
N MET A 1 3.18 -0.11 -26.96
CA MET A 1 2.69 -0.36 -25.58
C MET A 1 1.74 -1.54 -25.63
N ARG A 2 2.01 -2.58 -24.85
CA ARG A 2 1.19 -3.80 -24.84
C ARG A 2 0.04 -3.64 -23.86
N SER A 3 -1.10 -4.17 -24.18
CA SER A 3 -2.43 -4.11 -23.55
C SER A 3 -2.44 -4.07 -22.00
N PRO A 4 -3.33 -3.29 -21.37
CA PRO A 4 -3.54 -3.26 -19.90
C PRO A 4 -3.90 -4.60 -19.25
N ALA A 5 -4.33 -5.61 -20.04
CA ALA A 5 -4.37 -6.99 -19.51
C ALA A 5 -3.02 -7.43 -18.93
N SER A 6 -1.91 -6.79 -19.35
CA SER A 6 -0.61 -6.95 -18.74
C SER A 6 -0.45 -6.22 -17.38
N CYS A 7 -1.22 -5.17 -17.10
CA CYS A 7 -1.15 -4.45 -15.82
C CYS A 7 -1.87 -5.16 -14.66
N VAL A 8 -2.99 -5.84 -14.92
CA VAL A 8 -3.61 -6.74 -13.94
C VAL A 8 -2.64 -7.89 -13.61
N ARG A 9 -1.88 -8.34 -14.60
CA ARG A 9 -0.79 -9.32 -14.43
C ARG A 9 0.37 -8.76 -13.59
N CYS A 10 0.76 -7.49 -13.80
CA CYS A 10 1.83 -6.85 -13.04
C CYS A 10 1.44 -6.65 -11.57
N SER A 11 0.19 -6.31 -11.28
CA SER A 11 -0.32 -6.15 -9.92
C SER A 11 -0.36 -7.49 -9.17
N THR A 12 -0.84 -8.55 -9.81
CA THR A 12 -0.94 -9.87 -9.18
C THR A 12 0.43 -10.52 -8.98
N ASP A 13 1.32 -10.43 -9.95
CA ASP A 13 2.70 -10.93 -9.83
C ASP A 13 3.54 -10.04 -8.90
N GLY A 14 3.32 -8.74 -8.89
CA GLY A 14 3.97 -7.81 -7.97
C GLY A 14 3.56 -8.05 -6.51
N ASP A 15 2.29 -8.29 -6.27
CA ASP A 15 1.77 -8.60 -4.94
C ASP A 15 2.21 -10.01 -4.48
N LEU A 16 2.24 -10.99 -5.38
CA LEU A 16 2.77 -12.32 -5.09
C LEU A 16 4.30 -12.31 -4.86
N ALA A 17 5.05 -11.47 -5.57
CA ALA A 17 6.47 -11.29 -5.37
C ALA A 17 6.80 -10.53 -4.08
N ARG A 18 5.94 -9.60 -3.67
CA ARG A 18 6.08 -8.86 -2.41
C ARG A 18 5.74 -9.68 -1.18
N SER A 19 4.84 -10.66 -1.31
CA SER A 19 4.38 -11.48 -0.19
C SER A 19 5.39 -12.52 0.30
N GLY A 20 6.54 -12.60 -0.29
CA GLY A 20 7.61 -13.57 0.08
C GLY A 20 7.18 -15.00 -0.03
N GLU A 21 6.40 -15.43 -0.99
CA GLU A 21 5.82 -16.22 -1.30
C GLU A 21 5.24 -17.14 -1.85
N PRO A 22 4.27 -17.53 -2.39
CA PRO A 22 4.14 -18.92 -2.77
C PRO A 22 5.27 -19.31 -3.71
N SER A 23 5.69 -20.57 -3.66
CA SER A 23 6.60 -21.09 -4.68
C SER A 23 6.02 -20.77 -6.07
N PRO A 24 6.83 -20.67 -7.13
CA PRO A 24 6.31 -20.50 -8.48
C PRO A 24 5.20 -21.50 -8.83
N ALA A 25 5.22 -22.70 -8.22
CA ALA A 25 4.18 -23.72 -8.38
C ALA A 25 2.87 -23.32 -7.66
N ASP A 26 2.95 -22.66 -6.51
CA ASP A 26 1.74 -22.21 -5.77
C ASP A 26 1.12 -20.98 -6.42
N ALA A 27 1.94 -20.05 -6.92
CA ALA A 27 1.48 -18.92 -7.73
C ALA A 27 0.80 -19.43 -9.02
N ALA A 28 1.43 -20.38 -9.72
CA ALA A 28 0.85 -20.99 -10.91
C ALA A 28 -0.48 -21.71 -10.60
N ARG A 29 -0.61 -22.33 -9.42
CA ARG A 29 -1.83 -23.03 -8.99
C ARG A 29 -2.96 -22.06 -8.68
N VAL A 30 -2.66 -20.94 -8.02
CA VAL A 30 -3.63 -19.85 -7.76
C VAL A 30 -4.07 -19.23 -9.07
N LEU A 31 -3.13 -18.91 -9.97
CA LEU A 31 -3.43 -18.32 -11.27
C LEU A 31 -4.15 -19.31 -12.20
N ALA A 32 -3.81 -20.61 -12.18
CA ALA A 32 -4.53 -21.64 -12.92
C ALA A 32 -5.98 -21.78 -12.44
N GLY A 33 -6.23 -21.66 -11.14
CA GLY A 33 -7.58 -21.60 -10.57
C GLY A 33 -8.40 -20.39 -11.04
N GLN A 34 -7.73 -19.35 -11.54
CA GLN A 34 -8.32 -18.15 -12.16
C GLN A 34 -8.35 -18.20 -13.71
N GLY A 35 -7.98 -19.32 -14.32
CA GLY A 35 -7.93 -19.49 -15.76
C GLY A 35 -6.61 -19.07 -16.42
N PHE A 36 -5.53 -18.84 -15.65
CA PHE A 36 -4.20 -18.63 -16.20
C PHE A 36 -3.46 -19.95 -16.40
N GLU A 37 -2.85 -20.12 -17.54
CA GLU A 37 -1.92 -21.23 -17.82
C GLU A 37 -0.53 -20.98 -17.20
N ARG A 38 0.39 -21.91 -17.39
CA ARG A 38 1.80 -21.75 -16.98
C ARG A 38 2.42 -20.53 -17.67
N PRO A 39 3.38 -19.83 -17.01
CA PRO A 39 4.05 -18.71 -17.65
C PRO A 39 4.71 -19.16 -18.96
N THR A 40 4.46 -18.43 -20.05
CA THR A 40 5.00 -18.71 -21.38
C THR A 40 6.33 -18.02 -21.63
N ALA A 41 6.61 -16.92 -20.90
CA ALA A 41 7.87 -16.19 -20.99
C ALA A 41 8.24 -15.53 -19.65
N ALA A 42 9.53 -15.35 -19.43
CA ALA A 42 10.09 -14.66 -18.27
C ALA A 42 11.17 -13.70 -18.76
N PHE A 43 11.06 -12.43 -18.37
CA PHE A 43 11.94 -11.36 -18.85
C PHE A 43 12.85 -10.85 -17.73
N GLY A 44 14.15 -10.98 -17.94
CA GLY A 44 15.18 -10.41 -17.10
C GLY A 44 15.32 -10.99 -15.70
N PRO A 45 16.51 -10.90 -15.08
CA PRO A 45 16.63 -11.20 -13.67
C PRO A 45 16.00 -10.07 -12.87
N VAL A 46 15.13 -10.37 -11.94
CA VAL A 46 14.76 -9.41 -10.91
C VAL A 46 16.03 -9.05 -10.16
N ARG A 47 16.44 -7.82 -10.29
CA ARG A 47 17.32 -7.25 -9.30
C ARG A 47 16.59 -7.37 -7.98
N ARG A 48 17.19 -8.03 -6.98
CA ARG A 48 16.71 -8.08 -5.63
C ARG A 48 15.96 -6.82 -5.25
N ILE A 49 14.66 -6.90 -5.15
CA ILE A 49 13.90 -6.07 -4.23
C ILE A 49 14.51 -6.38 -2.88
N ALA A 50 14.90 -5.35 -2.11
CA ALA A 50 15.39 -5.55 -0.75
C ALA A 50 14.54 -6.62 -0.10
N PRO A 51 15.13 -7.64 0.54
CA PRO A 51 14.34 -8.71 1.09
C PRO A 51 13.28 -8.07 1.95
N GLY A 52 12.04 -8.17 1.52
CA GLY A 52 10.93 -7.95 2.43
C GLY A 52 11.28 -8.77 3.65
N ALA A 53 10.96 -8.33 4.83
CA ALA A 53 11.30 -9.04 6.06
C ALA A 53 10.85 -10.52 6.08
N GLY A 54 10.20 -10.97 5.02
CA GLY A 54 9.88 -12.34 4.70
C GLY A 54 11.00 -13.18 4.10
N GLU A 55 12.02 -12.58 3.50
CA GLU A 55 13.08 -13.31 2.82
C GLU A 55 14.39 -13.29 3.62
N LEU A 56 14.43 -14.02 4.72
CA LEU A 56 15.68 -14.28 5.43
C LEU A 56 16.55 -15.31 4.70
N ALA A 57 15.96 -16.13 3.84
CA ALA A 57 16.66 -17.14 3.04
C ALA A 57 17.46 -16.54 1.88
N ALA A 58 18.35 -17.37 1.27
CA ALA A 58 19.15 -16.97 0.12
C ALA A 58 18.27 -16.40 -1.01
N PRO A 59 18.73 -15.33 -1.70
CA PRO A 59 17.92 -14.66 -2.70
C PRO A 59 17.62 -15.61 -3.86
N ARG A 60 16.36 -15.85 -4.12
CA ARG A 60 15.93 -16.46 -5.37
C ARG A 60 15.97 -15.39 -6.47
N ARG A 61 16.54 -15.74 -7.60
CA ARG A 61 16.41 -14.93 -8.81
C ARG A 61 15.03 -15.21 -9.41
N LEU A 62 14.10 -14.32 -9.18
CA LEU A 62 12.80 -14.34 -9.85
C LEU A 62 12.88 -13.44 -11.09
N PRO A 63 12.22 -13.77 -12.19
CA PRO A 63 12.14 -12.86 -13.33
C PRO A 63 11.34 -11.62 -12.97
N ALA A 64 11.80 -10.45 -13.44
CA ALA A 64 11.17 -9.16 -13.17
C ALA A 64 9.75 -9.08 -13.73
N VAL A 65 9.52 -9.73 -14.87
CA VAL A 65 8.23 -9.77 -15.57
C VAL A 65 7.97 -11.21 -15.99
N ARG A 66 6.75 -11.68 -15.77
CA ARG A 66 6.27 -12.99 -16.24
C ARG A 66 5.09 -12.77 -17.17
N GLU A 67 5.08 -13.51 -18.25
CA GLU A 67 3.95 -13.57 -19.15
C GLU A 67 3.20 -14.88 -18.94
N TYR A 68 1.90 -14.78 -18.75
CA TYR A 68 1.02 -15.94 -18.62
C TYR A 68 0.06 -15.97 -19.80
N ARG A 69 -0.15 -17.15 -20.36
CA ARG A 69 -1.25 -17.37 -21.29
C ARG A 69 -2.52 -17.57 -20.49
N VAL A 70 -3.59 -16.85 -20.87
CA VAL A 70 -4.91 -16.95 -20.24
C VAL A 70 -5.77 -17.85 -21.13
N ALA A 71 -6.22 -18.98 -20.61
CA ALA A 71 -6.98 -19.97 -21.36
C ALA A 71 -8.34 -19.44 -21.88
N THR A 72 -8.91 -18.46 -21.16
CA THR A 72 -10.26 -17.90 -21.45
C THR A 72 -10.23 -16.46 -21.97
N GLY A 73 -9.07 -15.92 -22.31
CA GLY A 73 -8.86 -14.49 -22.44
C GLY A 73 -8.55 -13.99 -23.84
N GLY A 74 -9.54 -13.85 -24.67
CA GLY A 74 -9.45 -12.85 -25.74
C GLY A 74 -9.70 -11.45 -25.19
N MET A 75 -9.14 -10.41 -25.83
CA MET A 75 -9.46 -9.02 -25.49
C MET A 75 -10.95 -8.73 -25.69
N VAL A 76 -11.57 -9.39 -26.65
CA VAL A 76 -13.01 -9.33 -26.92
C VAL A 76 -13.65 -10.60 -26.41
N ARG A 77 -14.72 -10.48 -25.62
CA ARG A 77 -15.49 -11.59 -25.06
C ARG A 77 -16.98 -11.32 -25.19
N VAL A 78 -17.77 -12.40 -25.18
CA VAL A 78 -19.23 -12.35 -25.12
C VAL A 78 -19.66 -13.11 -23.88
N LEU A 79 -20.39 -12.45 -22.98
CA LEU A 79 -20.88 -13.04 -21.74
C LEU A 79 -22.40 -12.97 -21.69
N PRO A 80 -23.10 -13.96 -21.09
CA PRO A 80 -24.55 -13.90 -20.94
C PRO A 80 -24.94 -12.73 -20.01
N ARG A 81 -26.06 -12.09 -20.28
CA ARG A 81 -26.64 -11.10 -19.38
C ARG A 81 -27.42 -11.72 -18.23
N ALA A 82 -27.88 -12.95 -18.44
CA ALA A 82 -28.54 -13.73 -17.39
C ALA A 82 -27.55 -14.10 -16.28
N GLU A 83 -28.08 -14.30 -15.08
CA GLU A 83 -27.34 -14.79 -13.92
C GLU A 83 -26.02 -14.03 -13.61
N PRO A 84 -26.03 -12.71 -13.53
CA PRO A 84 -24.80 -11.96 -13.24
C PRO A 84 -24.28 -12.25 -11.84
N THR A 85 -22.99 -11.99 -11.61
CA THR A 85 -22.45 -11.78 -10.26
C THR A 85 -22.56 -10.29 -9.95
N ILE A 86 -23.23 -9.93 -8.86
CA ILE A 86 -23.33 -8.55 -8.38
C ILE A 86 -22.56 -8.43 -7.09
N LEU A 87 -21.54 -7.58 -7.12
CA LEU A 87 -20.59 -7.35 -6.01
C LEU A 87 -20.87 -6.00 -5.35
N ASP A 88 -21.21 -6.04 -4.06
CA ASP A 88 -21.24 -4.86 -3.20
C ASP A 88 -19.88 -4.74 -2.52
N GLY A 89 -19.03 -3.88 -3.08
CA GLY A 89 -17.62 -3.72 -2.78
C GLY A 89 -16.89 -3.06 -3.94
N ASP A 90 -15.57 -3.10 -3.91
CA ASP A 90 -14.69 -2.52 -4.95
C ASP A 90 -13.80 -3.57 -5.64
N GLY A 91 -12.75 -3.11 -6.34
CA GLY A 91 -11.77 -3.98 -7.00
C GLY A 91 -11.03 -4.94 -6.05
N ASN A 92 -10.81 -4.54 -4.79
CA ASN A 92 -10.21 -5.44 -3.79
C ASN A 92 -11.18 -6.60 -3.46
N GLY A 93 -12.49 -6.35 -3.46
CA GLY A 93 -13.49 -7.40 -3.33
C GLY A 93 -13.40 -8.44 -4.45
N VAL A 94 -13.07 -8.06 -5.68
CA VAL A 94 -12.84 -9.01 -6.78
C VAL A 94 -11.65 -9.92 -6.46
N VAL A 95 -10.56 -9.37 -5.88
CA VAL A 95 -9.39 -10.15 -5.44
C VAL A 95 -9.79 -11.13 -4.34
N ASP A 96 -10.58 -10.68 -3.36
CA ASP A 96 -11.07 -11.53 -2.27
C ASP A 96 -11.95 -12.69 -2.78
N LEU A 97 -12.79 -12.44 -3.77
CA LEU A 97 -13.56 -13.49 -4.45
C LEU A 97 -12.63 -14.52 -5.11
N ALA A 98 -11.60 -14.05 -5.79
CA ALA A 98 -10.62 -14.92 -6.43
C ALA A 98 -9.92 -15.86 -5.43
N ALA A 99 -9.61 -15.39 -4.23
CA ALA A 99 -8.97 -16.19 -3.19
C ALA A 99 -9.82 -17.40 -2.75
N PHE A 100 -11.14 -17.33 -2.93
CA PHE A 100 -12.07 -18.43 -2.66
C PHE A 100 -12.51 -19.21 -3.91
N GLY A 101 -12.00 -18.85 -5.11
CA GLY A 101 -12.45 -19.42 -6.37
C GLY A 101 -13.93 -19.10 -6.67
N LEU A 102 -14.37 -17.90 -6.30
CA LEU A 102 -15.75 -17.43 -6.52
C LEU A 102 -15.90 -16.61 -7.81
N LEU A 103 -14.80 -16.26 -8.47
CA LEU A 103 -14.85 -15.65 -9.80
C LEU A 103 -15.16 -16.71 -10.85
N ASP A 104 -16.19 -16.42 -11.64
CA ASP A 104 -16.55 -17.23 -12.81
C ASP A 104 -16.27 -16.40 -14.06
N PRO A 105 -15.29 -16.78 -14.90
CA PRO A 105 -14.93 -16.03 -16.10
C PRO A 105 -16.04 -15.99 -17.15
N ASN A 106 -17.02 -16.90 -17.07
CA ASN A 106 -18.14 -17.00 -17.99
C ASN A 106 -19.39 -16.26 -17.50
N ARG A 107 -19.34 -15.64 -16.34
CA ARG A 107 -20.45 -14.88 -15.75
C ARG A 107 -20.10 -13.41 -15.68
N ALA A 108 -20.99 -12.54 -16.11
CA ALA A 108 -20.77 -11.09 -16.00
C ALA A 108 -20.72 -10.66 -14.55
N LEU A 109 -19.68 -9.91 -14.16
CA LEU A 109 -19.57 -9.29 -12.82
C LEU A 109 -19.86 -7.80 -12.95
N ARG A 110 -20.75 -7.29 -12.10
CA ARG A 110 -21.09 -5.87 -11.97
C ARG A 110 -21.00 -5.42 -10.52
N TYR A 111 -20.62 -4.18 -10.30
CA TYR A 111 -20.72 -3.60 -8.96
C TYR A 111 -22.16 -3.20 -8.64
N ALA A 112 -22.58 -3.41 -7.39
CA ALA A 112 -23.88 -2.95 -6.90
C ALA A 112 -24.02 -1.43 -7.02
N ALA A 113 -22.92 -0.71 -6.84
CA ALA A 113 -22.88 0.75 -6.96
C ALA A 113 -23.17 1.27 -8.38
N ASP A 114 -22.99 0.45 -9.42
CA ASP A 114 -23.32 0.78 -10.82
C ASP A 114 -24.79 0.49 -11.17
N LEU A 115 -25.57 -0.01 -10.21
CA LEU A 115 -26.95 -0.44 -10.40
C LEU A 115 -27.92 0.38 -9.56
N ASP A 116 -29.12 0.53 -10.02
CA ASP A 116 -30.23 0.97 -9.21
C ASP A 116 -30.94 -0.22 -8.50
N THR A 117 -31.81 0.08 -7.56
CA THR A 117 -32.55 -0.92 -6.77
C THR A 117 -33.43 -1.81 -7.67
N ALA A 118 -34.03 -1.28 -8.73
CA ALA A 118 -34.86 -2.02 -9.63
C ALA A 118 -34.05 -3.05 -10.44
N GLN A 119 -32.87 -2.67 -10.90
CA GLN A 119 -31.94 -3.55 -11.60
C GLN A 119 -31.43 -4.68 -10.71
N ILE A 120 -31.10 -4.38 -9.44
CA ILE A 120 -30.69 -5.40 -8.45
C ILE A 120 -31.83 -6.38 -8.20
N ARG A 121 -33.07 -5.90 -7.99
CA ARG A 121 -34.26 -6.75 -7.80
C ARG A 121 -34.63 -7.55 -9.04
N ALA A 122 -34.39 -7.00 -10.22
CA ALA A 122 -34.58 -7.73 -11.48
C ALA A 122 -33.59 -8.88 -11.59
N ALA A 123 -32.35 -8.69 -11.23
CA ALA A 123 -31.34 -9.74 -11.21
C ALA A 123 -31.68 -10.89 -10.22
N ALA A 124 -32.32 -10.58 -9.07
CA ALA A 124 -32.76 -11.57 -8.10
C ALA A 124 -33.85 -12.50 -8.61
N ARG A 125 -34.54 -12.17 -9.70
CA ARG A 125 -35.50 -13.07 -10.36
C ARG A 125 -34.84 -14.02 -11.33
N GLY A 126 -33.60 -13.72 -11.70
CA GLY A 126 -32.85 -14.40 -12.77
C GLY A 126 -31.80 -15.41 -12.35
N GLY A 127 -31.63 -15.68 -11.07
CA GLY A 127 -30.56 -16.60 -10.59
C GLY A 127 -29.20 -15.93 -10.43
N ALA A 128 -29.15 -14.67 -10.03
CA ALA A 128 -27.91 -13.93 -9.80
C ALA A 128 -27.10 -14.50 -8.62
N ARG A 129 -25.80 -14.24 -8.63
CA ARG A 129 -24.95 -14.37 -7.47
C ARG A 129 -24.76 -13.00 -6.83
N PHE A 130 -25.21 -12.83 -5.61
CA PHE A 130 -24.97 -11.64 -4.81
C PHE A 130 -23.82 -11.86 -3.87
N VAL A 131 -22.86 -10.94 -3.87
CA VAL A 131 -21.70 -10.98 -2.98
C VAL A 131 -21.55 -9.63 -2.29
N ILE A 132 -21.46 -9.66 -0.97
CA ILE A 132 -21.19 -8.47 -0.15
C ILE A 132 -19.80 -8.63 0.45
N THR A 133 -18.93 -7.63 0.22
CA THR A 133 -17.57 -7.59 0.77
C THR A 133 -17.37 -6.35 1.62
N ASP A 134 -16.35 -6.37 2.45
CA ASP A 134 -15.92 -5.21 3.23
C ASP A 134 -14.73 -4.48 2.59
N SER A 135 -14.56 -4.61 1.28
CA SER A 135 -13.38 -4.16 0.56
C SER A 135 -13.37 -2.65 0.29
N ASN A 136 -14.52 -2.04 -0.03
CA ASN A 136 -14.60 -0.60 -0.30
C ASN A 136 -14.57 0.20 1.01
N ARG A 137 -13.39 0.30 1.63
CA ARG A 137 -13.22 0.90 2.94
C ARG A 137 -13.13 2.41 2.88
N ARG A 138 -13.94 3.09 3.70
CA ARG A 138 -13.83 4.52 3.94
C ARG A 138 -12.59 4.77 4.80
N SER A 139 -11.43 4.83 4.19
CA SER A 139 -10.16 5.00 4.88
C SER A 139 -9.38 6.18 4.32
N VAL A 140 -8.51 6.73 5.16
CA VAL A 140 -7.58 7.79 4.77
C VAL A 140 -6.47 7.19 3.93
N LEU A 141 -6.33 7.66 2.69
CA LEU A 141 -5.22 7.25 1.83
C LEU A 141 -3.99 8.12 2.08
N VAL A 142 -2.89 7.48 2.40
CA VAL A 142 -1.58 8.12 2.45
C VAL A 142 -0.91 7.92 1.09
N THR A 143 -1.07 8.89 0.20
CA THR A 143 -0.54 8.85 -1.17
C THR A 143 0.98 8.82 -1.24
N SER A 144 1.66 9.24 -0.16
CA SER A 144 3.12 9.25 -0.06
C SER A 144 3.72 7.96 0.50
N SER A 145 2.91 7.03 1.00
CA SER A 145 3.39 5.78 1.56
C SER A 145 3.41 4.69 0.50
N LEU A 146 4.58 4.34 0.04
CA LEU A 146 4.79 3.18 -0.83
C LEU A 146 4.61 1.84 -0.10
N PHE A 147 4.51 1.87 1.23
CA PHE A 147 4.47 0.67 2.04
C PHE A 147 3.05 0.26 2.44
N GLN A 148 2.16 1.21 2.65
CA GLN A 148 0.79 0.91 3.09
C GLN A 148 -0.14 2.07 2.70
N ASN A 149 -1.01 1.84 1.74
CA ASN A 149 -2.05 2.81 1.39
C ASN A 149 -3.30 2.67 2.29
N ALA A 150 -3.23 1.87 3.34
CA ALA A 150 -4.34 1.61 4.22
C ALA A 150 -4.19 2.41 5.52
N GLY A 151 -4.78 3.59 5.56
CA GLY A 151 -5.10 4.26 6.80
C GLY A 151 -6.25 3.54 7.52
N PRO A 152 -6.55 3.94 8.77
CA PRO A 152 -7.67 3.37 9.51
C PRO A 152 -9.00 3.59 8.79
N VAL A 153 -9.89 2.63 8.89
CA VAL A 153 -11.27 2.82 8.46
C VAL A 153 -11.96 3.75 9.42
N ILE A 154 -12.64 4.76 8.90
CA ILE A 154 -13.30 5.79 9.66
C ILE A 154 -14.82 5.65 9.63
N GLY A 155 -15.51 6.28 10.57
CA GLY A 155 -16.97 6.30 10.69
C GLY A 155 -17.64 7.02 9.51
N ALA A 156 -18.92 6.75 9.32
CA ALA A 156 -19.71 7.34 8.23
C ALA A 156 -19.78 8.88 8.30
N GLY A 157 -19.79 9.45 9.50
CA GLY A 157 -19.84 10.89 9.75
C GLY A 157 -18.47 11.54 9.96
N ASP A 158 -17.38 10.80 9.92
CA ASP A 158 -16.08 11.35 10.19
C ASP A 158 -15.59 12.21 9.01
N PRO A 159 -15.08 13.41 9.28
CA PRO A 159 -14.50 14.24 8.26
C PRO A 159 -13.18 13.63 7.75
N PHE A 160 -12.87 13.88 6.49
CA PHE A 160 -11.53 13.65 5.98
C PHE A 160 -10.64 14.83 6.37
N SER A 161 -9.37 14.54 6.69
CA SER A 161 -8.37 15.60 6.80
C SER A 161 -8.21 16.31 5.45
N PRO A 162 -8.04 17.63 5.42
CA PRO A 162 -7.85 18.39 4.18
C PRO A 162 -6.68 17.87 3.31
N ASP A 163 -5.68 17.26 3.95
CA ASP A 163 -4.48 16.73 3.30
C ASP A 163 -4.63 15.26 2.88
N SER A 164 -5.77 14.63 3.14
CA SER A 164 -6.04 13.24 2.80
C SER A 164 -7.00 13.14 1.62
N ALA A 165 -6.50 12.66 0.49
CA ALA A 165 -7.36 12.26 -0.62
C ALA A 165 -8.02 10.92 -0.29
N VAL A 166 -9.35 10.86 -0.42
CA VAL A 166 -10.08 9.60 -0.40
C VAL A 166 -10.36 9.20 -1.84
N LEU A 167 -9.84 8.07 -2.22
CA LEU A 167 -10.28 7.43 -3.46
C LEU A 167 -11.63 6.76 -3.19
N ASP A 168 -12.71 7.44 -3.60
CA ASP A 168 -14.02 6.82 -3.66
C ASP A 168 -14.26 6.33 -5.10
N PRO A 169 -14.25 5.00 -5.36
CA PRO A 169 -14.51 4.47 -6.67
C PRO A 169 -15.95 4.67 -7.15
N PHE A 170 -16.86 5.04 -6.24
CA PHE A 170 -18.29 5.25 -6.54
C PHE A 170 -18.79 6.60 -6.01
N PRO A 171 -18.27 7.71 -6.55
CA PRO A 171 -18.68 9.04 -6.10
C PRO A 171 -20.19 9.23 -6.30
N GLY A 172 -20.85 9.78 -5.31
CA GLY A 172 -22.30 9.99 -5.32
C GLY A 172 -23.15 8.86 -4.72
N ARG A 173 -22.57 7.70 -4.38
CA ARG A 173 -23.28 6.62 -3.65
C ARG A 173 -23.16 6.75 -2.12
N GLY A 174 -22.28 7.60 -1.64
CA GLY A 174 -22.05 7.85 -0.23
C GLY A 174 -21.66 6.61 0.56
N THR A 175 -21.88 6.66 1.87
CA THR A 175 -21.47 5.60 2.80
C THR A 175 -22.27 4.29 2.66
N ALA A 176 -23.36 4.29 1.88
CA ALA A 176 -24.08 3.05 1.55
C ALA A 176 -23.24 2.11 0.67
N ALA A 177 -22.36 2.66 -0.18
CA ALA A 177 -21.42 1.89 -0.99
C ALA A 177 -20.09 1.60 -0.28
N GLN A 178 -19.88 2.10 0.94
CA GLN A 178 -18.63 2.05 1.66
C GLN A 178 -18.69 1.15 2.90
N THR A 179 -17.57 0.52 3.19
CA THR A 179 -17.31 -0.09 4.49
C THR A 179 -16.90 1.01 5.47
N VAL A 180 -17.59 1.11 6.58
CA VAL A 180 -17.39 2.15 7.59
C VAL A 180 -17.17 1.54 8.97
N GLN A 181 -16.43 2.25 9.81
CA GLN A 181 -16.24 1.87 11.20
C GLN A 181 -17.50 2.15 12.00
N LEU A 182 -17.84 1.24 12.86
CA LEU A 182 -18.87 1.38 13.90
C LEU A 182 -18.23 1.17 15.26
N VAL A 183 -18.62 2.00 16.20
CA VAL A 183 -18.30 1.80 17.62
C VAL A 183 -19.58 1.59 18.42
N GLY A 184 -19.48 0.92 19.56
CA GLY A 184 -20.62 0.61 20.41
C GLY A 184 -20.17 0.09 21.77
N GLY A 185 -21.05 -0.63 22.48
CA GLY A 185 -20.72 -1.16 23.80
C GLY A 185 -20.73 -0.11 24.90
N GLY A 186 -21.61 0.88 24.78
CA GLY A 186 -21.76 2.00 25.72
C GLY A 186 -21.04 3.28 25.30
N ILE A 187 -20.42 3.29 24.11
CA ILE A 187 -19.86 4.49 23.48
C ILE A 187 -20.51 4.72 22.12
N SER A 188 -20.59 5.95 21.68
CA SER A 188 -21.05 6.35 20.34
C SER A 188 -19.93 6.77 19.41
N ASP A 189 -18.78 7.19 19.99
CA ASP A 189 -17.64 7.63 19.23
C ASP A 189 -16.36 7.64 20.07
N VAL A 190 -15.19 7.54 19.42
CA VAL A 190 -13.88 7.74 20.02
C VAL A 190 -12.98 8.45 19.03
N ARG A 191 -12.38 9.55 19.47
CA ARG A 191 -11.58 10.45 18.62
C ARG A 191 -10.32 10.95 19.30
N SER A 192 -9.35 11.31 18.49
CA SER A 192 -8.19 12.12 18.87
C SER A 192 -7.92 13.13 17.76
N LEU A 193 -7.05 14.11 18.01
CA LEU A 193 -6.69 15.07 16.95
C LEU A 193 -5.88 14.35 15.87
N GLU A 194 -4.81 13.68 16.25
CA GLU A 194 -3.95 12.89 15.37
C GLU A 194 -3.36 11.71 16.15
N SER A 195 -3.05 10.62 15.45
CA SER A 195 -2.46 9.41 16.01
C SER A 195 -1.61 8.72 14.98
N PRO A 196 -0.46 8.41 15.37
CA PRO A 196 0.80 8.90 15.85
C PRO A 196 1.52 9.84 14.86
N GLY A 197 0.79 10.61 14.11
CA GLY A 197 1.27 11.54 13.09
C GLY A 197 1.15 11.01 11.67
N PHE A 198 0.94 9.71 11.51
CA PHE A 198 0.72 9.12 10.19
C PHE A 198 -0.40 8.09 10.26
N PRO A 199 -1.38 8.16 9.33
CA PRO A 199 -2.47 7.19 9.28
C PRO A 199 -2.04 5.77 8.92
N GLN A 200 -0.75 5.52 8.70
CA GLN A 200 -0.19 4.20 8.42
C GLN A 200 -0.05 3.29 9.66
N TYR A 201 -0.36 3.79 10.85
CA TYR A 201 -0.30 3.01 12.09
C TYR A 201 -1.70 2.88 12.72
N PRO A 202 -2.64 2.15 12.06
CA PRO A 202 -4.01 2.03 12.55
C PRO A 202 -4.10 1.37 13.93
N GLU A 203 -3.12 0.53 14.32
CA GLU A 203 -3.00 -0.08 15.65
C GLU A 203 -2.78 0.93 16.77
N HIS A 204 -2.41 2.15 16.44
CA HIS A 204 -2.24 3.26 17.38
C HIS A 204 -3.39 4.28 17.34
N GLY A 205 -4.47 3.93 16.66
CA GLY A 205 -5.69 4.75 16.60
C GLY A 205 -6.38 4.91 17.97
N PRO A 206 -7.34 5.82 18.08
CA PRO A 206 -8.01 6.14 19.33
C PRO A 206 -8.65 4.93 20.04
N PHE A 207 -9.21 3.99 19.28
CA PHE A 207 -9.88 2.82 19.85
C PHE A 207 -8.90 1.84 20.52
N ALA A 208 -7.63 1.86 20.17
CA ALA A 208 -6.60 1.03 20.79
C ALA A 208 -6.44 1.28 22.31
N ALA A 209 -6.91 2.43 22.81
CA ALA A 209 -6.97 2.70 24.24
C ALA A 209 -8.16 2.06 24.95
N LEU A 210 -9.06 1.38 24.22
CA LEU A 210 -10.35 0.89 24.74
C LEU A 210 -10.64 -0.58 24.37
N ASP A 211 -9.73 -1.22 23.63
CA ASP A 211 -9.96 -2.54 23.05
C ASP A 211 -9.73 -3.70 24.01
N GLY A 212 -9.17 -3.43 25.19
CA GLY A 212 -8.85 -4.42 26.23
C GLY A 212 -7.59 -5.23 25.94
N ASP A 213 -6.80 -4.85 24.93
CA ASP A 213 -5.54 -5.49 24.58
C ASP A 213 -4.35 -4.66 25.09
N PRO A 214 -3.62 -5.10 26.13
CA PRO A 214 -2.50 -4.34 26.67
C PRO A 214 -1.28 -4.22 25.74
N ARG A 215 -1.36 -4.78 24.54
CA ARG A 215 -0.30 -4.74 23.54
C ARG A 215 -0.52 -3.66 22.50
N THR A 216 -1.72 -3.13 22.39
CA THR A 216 -2.09 -1.97 21.60
C THR A 216 -2.08 -0.72 22.47
N ALA A 217 -2.02 0.45 21.88
CA ALA A 217 -2.10 1.72 22.58
C ALA A 217 -2.49 2.84 21.62
N TRP A 218 -3.32 3.75 22.05
CA TRP A 218 -3.43 5.02 21.39
C TRP A 218 -2.17 5.86 21.62
N LEU A 219 -1.60 6.42 20.57
CA LEU A 219 -0.43 7.30 20.62
C LEU A 219 -0.80 8.67 20.02
N ALA A 220 -0.52 9.72 20.75
CA ALA A 220 -0.63 11.09 20.24
C ALA A 220 0.58 11.45 19.37
N ASP A 221 0.36 12.25 18.33
CA ASP A 221 1.46 12.74 17.52
C ASP A 221 2.43 13.61 18.36
N ARG A 222 3.72 13.39 18.12
CA ARG A 222 4.82 14.12 18.82
C ARG A 222 4.86 15.62 18.53
N HIS A 223 4.34 16.04 17.36
CA HIS A 223 4.35 17.44 16.95
C HIS A 223 3.20 18.25 17.57
N LEU A 224 2.22 17.58 18.18
CA LEU A 224 1.11 18.25 18.84
C LEU A 224 1.53 18.97 20.11
N LEU A 225 0.95 20.13 20.35
CA LEU A 225 1.07 20.83 21.64
C LEU A 225 0.35 20.01 22.73
N ALA A 226 0.73 20.22 24.00
CA ALA A 226 0.15 19.47 25.13
C ALA A 226 -1.40 19.51 25.15
N ALA A 227 -2.00 20.68 24.87
CA ALA A 227 -3.45 20.82 24.81
C ALA A 227 -4.12 20.08 23.64
N GLN A 228 -3.35 19.70 22.63
CA GLN A 228 -3.81 19.00 21.44
C GLN A 228 -3.69 17.47 21.57
N ARG A 229 -2.96 16.96 22.54
CA ARG A 229 -2.75 15.53 22.80
C ARG A 229 -3.89 14.96 23.61
N TRP A 230 -5.05 14.79 23.00
CA TRP A 230 -6.26 14.35 23.67
C TRP A 230 -6.90 13.14 23.01
N LEU A 231 -7.51 12.31 23.87
CA LEU A 231 -8.41 11.23 23.53
C LEU A 231 -9.79 11.58 24.07
N GLN A 232 -10.81 11.53 23.23
CA GLN A 232 -12.20 11.79 23.61
C GLN A 232 -13.07 10.57 23.31
N VAL A 233 -13.82 10.15 24.33
CA VAL A 233 -14.85 9.10 24.23
C VAL A 233 -16.21 9.78 24.37
N SER A 234 -17.11 9.52 23.43
CA SER A 234 -18.48 10.05 23.44
C SER A 234 -19.48 8.95 23.83
N PHE A 235 -20.49 9.31 24.59
CA PHE A 235 -21.54 8.40 25.04
C PHE A 235 -22.83 8.64 24.27
N PRO A 236 -23.64 7.59 23.99
CA PRO A 236 -24.93 7.76 23.30
C PRO A 236 -25.98 8.54 24.14
N HIS A 237 -25.83 8.52 25.44
CA HIS A 237 -26.67 9.25 26.41
C HIS A 237 -25.83 9.79 27.55
N PRO A 238 -26.21 10.90 28.17
CA PRO A 238 -25.56 11.44 29.36
C PRO A 238 -25.45 10.39 30.46
N ARG A 239 -24.28 10.26 31.07
CA ARG A 239 -24.04 9.29 32.14
C ARG A 239 -23.19 9.85 33.26
N ALA A 240 -23.27 9.21 34.42
CA ALA A 240 -22.35 9.45 35.53
C ALA A 240 -21.08 8.62 35.33
N VAL A 241 -19.92 9.22 35.59
CA VAL A 241 -18.61 8.56 35.60
C VAL A 241 -17.91 8.88 36.90
N ALA A 242 -18.04 7.96 37.88
CA ALA A 242 -17.45 8.13 39.20
C ALA A 242 -15.93 8.02 39.16
N SER A 243 -15.39 7.12 38.35
CA SER A 243 -13.96 6.90 38.22
C SER A 243 -13.62 6.23 36.89
N VAL A 244 -12.34 6.28 36.51
CA VAL A 244 -11.79 5.51 35.41
C VAL A 244 -10.49 4.84 35.81
N ALA A 245 -10.14 3.72 35.15
CA ALA A 245 -8.83 3.11 35.28
C ALA A 245 -8.03 3.40 34.01
N LEU A 246 -6.93 4.14 34.13
CA LEU A 246 -6.07 4.57 33.03
C LEU A 246 -4.71 3.91 33.16
N THR A 247 -4.27 3.25 32.10
CA THR A 247 -2.89 2.74 31.96
C THR A 247 -2.19 3.56 30.90
N PRO A 248 -1.22 4.41 31.27
CA PRO A 248 -0.45 5.19 30.32
C PRO A 248 0.42 4.27 29.47
N PHE A 249 0.70 4.70 28.23
CA PHE A 249 1.67 4.02 27.39
C PHE A 249 3.08 4.29 27.92
N GLU A 250 3.87 3.23 28.00
CA GLU A 250 5.25 3.29 28.47
C GLU A 250 6.18 2.87 27.31
N SER A 251 7.08 3.77 26.96
CA SER A 251 8.22 3.44 26.13
C SER A 251 9.52 3.74 26.89
N PRO A 252 10.65 3.13 26.54
CA PRO A 252 11.94 3.44 27.14
C PRO A 252 12.34 4.92 27.03
N ARG A 253 11.67 5.67 26.16
CA ARG A 253 12.03 7.06 25.83
C ARG A 253 10.91 8.07 26.10
N ALA A 254 9.66 7.62 26.27
CA ALA A 254 8.54 8.53 26.50
C ALA A 254 7.51 7.90 27.43
N TYR A 255 7.11 8.64 28.46
CA TYR A 255 6.07 8.20 29.38
C TYR A 255 5.26 9.38 29.89
N VAL A 256 3.98 9.15 30.11
CA VAL A 256 3.02 10.15 30.58
C VAL A 256 3.14 10.29 32.09
N ARG A 257 3.27 11.52 32.57
CA ARG A 257 3.38 11.88 33.98
C ARG A 257 2.13 12.54 34.54
N GLN A 258 1.36 13.21 33.69
CA GLN A 258 0.18 13.94 34.10
C GLN A 258 -0.86 13.94 32.99
N VAL A 259 -2.10 13.76 33.38
CA VAL A 259 -3.28 13.85 32.52
C VAL A 259 -4.30 14.81 33.10
N THR A 260 -5.13 15.38 32.23
CA THR A 260 -6.33 16.09 32.63
C THR A 260 -7.55 15.37 32.04
N VAL A 261 -8.53 15.04 32.89
CA VAL A 261 -9.75 14.35 32.47
C VAL A 261 -10.92 15.29 32.76
N ASN A 262 -11.63 15.74 31.72
CA ASN A 262 -12.71 16.73 31.82
C ASN A 262 -12.38 17.91 32.76
N GLY A 263 -11.14 18.44 32.68
CA GLY A 263 -10.69 19.54 33.51
C GLY A 263 -10.00 19.14 34.83
N HIS A 264 -10.22 17.92 35.34
CA HIS A 264 -9.58 17.45 36.57
C HIS A 264 -8.16 16.92 36.28
N ARG A 265 -7.19 17.43 37.00
CA ARG A 265 -5.76 17.12 36.81
C ARG A 265 -5.32 15.97 37.71
N PHE A 266 -4.59 15.01 37.15
CA PHE A 266 -4.05 13.84 37.83
C PHE A 266 -2.59 13.61 37.49
N SER A 267 -1.78 13.33 38.51
CA SER A 267 -0.47 12.71 38.31
C SER A 267 -0.66 11.22 38.07
N VAL A 268 0.06 10.65 37.09
CA VAL A 268 0.00 9.24 36.75
C VAL A 268 1.38 8.60 36.81
N HIS A 269 1.40 7.30 37.08
CA HIS A 269 2.60 6.47 37.14
C HIS A 269 2.46 5.27 36.20
N PRO A 270 3.54 4.53 35.91
CA PRO A 270 3.49 3.27 35.18
C PRO A 270 2.47 2.29 35.77
N GLY A 271 1.78 1.55 34.88
CA GLY A 271 0.72 0.62 35.27
C GLY A 271 -0.65 1.29 35.44
N VAL A 272 -1.55 0.62 36.14
CA VAL A 272 -2.96 1.04 36.25
C VAL A 272 -3.12 2.16 37.29
N ASN A 273 -3.66 3.31 36.86
CA ASN A 273 -4.04 4.44 37.72
C ASN A 273 -5.56 4.50 37.82
N ARG A 274 -6.10 4.49 39.04
CA ARG A 274 -7.53 4.72 39.30
C ARG A 274 -7.75 6.19 39.58
N LEU A 275 -8.50 6.87 38.70
CA LEU A 275 -8.76 8.30 38.78
C LEU A 275 -10.20 8.53 39.21
N ALA A 276 -10.40 9.13 40.36
CA ALA A 276 -11.73 9.50 40.88
C ALA A 276 -12.17 10.80 40.19
N LEU A 277 -13.32 10.79 39.53
CA LEU A 277 -13.81 11.89 38.71
C LEU A 277 -15.09 12.52 39.24
N ASN A 278 -16.01 11.71 39.75
CA ASN A 278 -17.32 12.11 40.23
C ASN A 278 -18.11 12.98 39.26
N LEU A 279 -18.04 12.64 37.97
CA LEU A 279 -18.75 13.36 36.92
C LEU A 279 -20.20 12.91 36.82
N HIS A 280 -21.13 13.86 36.64
CA HIS A 280 -22.56 13.58 36.50
C HIS A 280 -23.06 14.13 35.16
N GLY A 281 -23.91 13.36 34.45
CA GLY A 281 -24.59 13.80 33.25
C GLY A 281 -23.66 14.16 32.06
N VAL A 282 -22.50 13.53 31.95
CA VAL A 282 -21.54 13.86 30.90
C VAL A 282 -21.82 13.08 29.62
N ASN A 283 -21.77 13.77 28.46
CA ASN A 283 -21.88 13.17 27.13
C ASN A 283 -20.51 12.74 26.59
N THR A 284 -19.43 13.31 27.14
CA THR A 284 -18.07 13.02 26.69
C THR A 284 -17.10 12.90 27.85
N LEU A 285 -16.14 12.01 27.68
CA LEU A 285 -14.97 11.90 28.53
C LEU A 285 -13.73 12.25 27.71
N ARG A 286 -13.05 13.33 28.04
CA ARG A 286 -11.87 13.80 27.34
C ARG A 286 -10.64 13.71 28.22
N VAL A 287 -9.66 12.97 27.79
CA VAL A 287 -8.36 12.78 28.45
C VAL A 287 -7.30 13.55 27.67
N VAL A 288 -6.60 14.48 28.30
CA VAL A 288 -5.54 15.28 27.71
C VAL A 288 -4.21 14.90 28.37
N LEU A 289 -3.18 14.59 27.58
CA LEU A 289 -1.83 14.27 28.07
C LEU A 289 -1.07 15.57 28.33
N THR A 290 -1.14 16.09 29.55
CA THR A 290 -0.62 17.43 29.89
C THR A 290 0.88 17.46 30.16
N LYS A 291 1.48 16.36 30.65
CA LYS A 291 2.91 16.25 30.85
C LYS A 291 3.42 14.88 30.40
N VAL A 292 4.24 14.92 29.36
CA VAL A 292 4.93 13.74 28.81
C VAL A 292 6.43 14.00 28.91
N THR A 293 7.17 13.00 29.41
CA THR A 293 8.63 13.06 29.47
C THR A 293 9.18 12.33 28.25
N HIS A 294 9.89 13.02 27.37
CA HIS A 294 10.44 12.44 26.13
C HIS A 294 11.65 13.23 25.64
N PRO A 295 12.58 12.61 24.89
CA PRO A 295 13.50 13.34 24.03
C PRO A 295 12.73 13.95 22.83
N PRO A 296 13.15 15.10 22.29
CA PRO A 296 12.37 15.88 21.32
C PRO A 296 12.15 15.23 19.95
N ILE A 297 12.75 14.08 19.66
CA ILE A 297 12.79 13.49 18.30
C ILE A 297 12.24 12.05 18.24
N ALA A 298 11.74 11.48 19.34
CA ALA A 298 11.30 10.08 19.35
C ALA A 298 9.87 9.92 18.80
N ALA A 299 9.65 8.95 17.91
CA ALA A 299 8.31 8.48 17.57
C ALA A 299 7.59 8.05 18.86
N GLY A 300 6.30 8.30 18.99
CA GLY A 300 5.57 8.11 20.24
C GLY A 300 5.87 9.16 21.30
N GLY A 301 6.74 10.18 21.02
CA GLY A 301 7.07 11.28 21.93
C GLY A 301 5.87 12.14 22.33
N GLY A 302 4.73 12.03 21.66
CA GLY A 302 3.46 12.61 22.07
C GLY A 302 2.85 11.99 23.34
N GLY A 303 3.34 10.83 23.76
CA GLY A 303 2.73 10.00 24.80
C GLY A 303 1.52 9.22 24.29
N GLY A 304 0.91 8.43 25.16
CA GLY A 304 -0.23 7.62 24.79
C GLY A 304 -0.95 6.99 25.98
N ILE A 305 -1.98 6.22 25.64
CA ILE A 305 -2.78 5.46 26.60
C ILE A 305 -2.88 4.01 26.08
N THR A 306 -2.35 3.08 26.86
CA THR A 306 -2.48 1.64 26.57
C THR A 306 -3.90 1.16 26.84
N GLU A 307 -4.53 1.61 27.97
CA GLU A 307 -5.88 1.18 28.30
C GLU A 307 -6.60 2.25 29.10
N LEU A 308 -7.84 2.52 28.74
CA LEU A 308 -8.79 3.37 29.46
C LEU A 308 -10.06 2.58 29.74
N ARG A 309 -10.25 2.13 30.96
CA ARG A 309 -11.44 1.39 31.40
C ARG A 309 -12.43 2.32 32.07
N ILE A 310 -13.63 2.36 31.57
CA ILE A 310 -14.74 3.16 32.08
C ILE A 310 -15.78 2.18 32.65
N PRO A 311 -16.14 2.24 33.95
CA PRO A 311 -17.08 1.32 34.55
C PRO A 311 -18.41 1.25 33.79
N GLY A 312 -18.91 0.03 33.57
CA GLY A 312 -20.16 -0.20 32.84
C GLY A 312 -20.12 0.11 31.35
N VAL A 313 -18.91 0.31 30.78
CA VAL A 313 -18.67 0.44 29.33
C VAL A 313 -17.84 -0.73 28.85
N HIS A 314 -18.30 -1.38 27.79
CA HIS A 314 -17.61 -2.50 27.14
C HIS A 314 -17.45 -2.20 25.67
N PRO A 315 -16.50 -1.34 25.29
CA PRO A 315 -16.37 -0.84 23.94
C PRO A 315 -16.23 -1.97 22.92
N VAL A 316 -16.90 -1.80 21.79
CA VAL A 316 -16.84 -2.73 20.67
C VAL A 316 -16.64 -1.94 19.40
N GLN A 317 -15.64 -2.30 18.64
CA GLN A 317 -15.42 -1.80 17.28
C GLN A 317 -15.77 -2.90 16.29
N ALA A 318 -16.44 -2.53 15.21
CA ALA A 318 -16.74 -3.42 14.10
C ALA A 318 -16.78 -2.64 12.80
N LEU A 319 -16.52 -3.29 11.68
CA LEU A 319 -16.77 -2.72 10.39
C LEU A 319 -18.16 -3.11 9.89
N ARG A 320 -18.86 -2.14 9.33
CA ARG A 320 -20.12 -2.35 8.60
C ARG A 320 -19.77 -2.33 7.08
N PRO A 321 -19.97 -3.45 6.37
CA PRO A 321 -19.78 -3.50 4.92
C PRO A 321 -20.79 -2.59 4.21
N PRO A 322 -20.65 -2.36 2.89
CA PRO A 322 -21.65 -1.69 2.09
C PRO A 322 -23.05 -2.28 2.28
N THR A 323 -24.08 -1.46 2.08
CA THR A 323 -25.47 -1.86 2.33
C THR A 323 -26.36 -1.88 1.09
N LEU A 324 -25.83 -1.49 -0.07
CA LEU A 324 -26.61 -1.38 -1.31
C LEU A 324 -27.37 -2.66 -1.66
N LEU A 325 -26.69 -3.81 -1.59
CA LEU A 325 -27.34 -5.11 -1.84
C LEU A 325 -28.28 -5.51 -0.71
N SER A 326 -27.85 -5.38 0.55
CA SER A 326 -28.72 -5.78 1.66
C SER A 326 -30.02 -4.97 1.70
N ASP A 327 -29.94 -3.65 1.41
CA ASP A 327 -31.11 -2.77 1.38
C ASP A 327 -32.01 -3.04 0.17
N ALA A 328 -31.42 -3.23 -1.02
CA ALA A 328 -32.19 -3.52 -2.24
C ALA A 328 -32.89 -4.89 -2.18
N LEU A 329 -32.27 -5.88 -1.54
CA LEU A 329 -32.78 -7.26 -1.44
C LEU A 329 -33.68 -7.51 -0.24
N GLN A 330 -33.90 -6.51 0.63
CA GLN A 330 -34.79 -6.67 1.76
C GLN A 330 -36.22 -6.96 1.29
N GLY A 331 -36.84 -8.03 1.81
CA GLY A 331 -38.16 -8.50 1.43
C GLY A 331 -38.22 -9.21 0.05
N VAL A 332 -37.09 -9.40 -0.63
CA VAL A 332 -37.03 -10.12 -1.91
C VAL A 332 -36.79 -11.61 -1.66
N SER A 333 -37.57 -12.45 -2.36
CA SER A 333 -37.31 -13.90 -2.35
C SER A 333 -36.07 -14.25 -3.18
N LEU A 334 -35.09 -14.84 -2.54
CA LEU A 334 -33.82 -15.25 -3.16
C LEU A 334 -33.77 -16.77 -3.46
N GLY A 335 -34.89 -17.35 -3.91
CA GLY A 335 -35.01 -18.80 -4.06
C GLY A 335 -33.99 -19.44 -5.02
N ARG A 336 -33.67 -18.79 -6.12
CA ARG A 336 -32.70 -19.28 -7.14
C ARG A 336 -31.33 -18.64 -7.03
N ASP A 337 -31.15 -17.66 -6.17
CA ASP A 337 -29.94 -16.87 -6.09
C ASP A 337 -29.00 -17.40 -5.02
N SER A 338 -27.70 -17.19 -5.22
CA SER A 338 -26.71 -17.34 -4.15
C SER A 338 -26.48 -16.02 -3.47
N LEU A 339 -26.22 -16.08 -2.15
CA LEU A 339 -25.82 -14.92 -1.35
C LEU A 339 -24.55 -15.28 -0.57
N ASP A 340 -23.50 -14.57 -0.88
CA ASP A 340 -22.19 -14.79 -0.29
C ASP A 340 -21.72 -13.50 0.42
N TYR A 341 -21.06 -13.65 1.58
CA TYR A 341 -20.34 -12.57 2.26
C TYR A 341 -18.87 -12.93 2.27
N VAL A 342 -18.02 -11.94 1.97
CA VAL A 342 -16.56 -12.11 2.04
C VAL A 342 -15.98 -10.95 2.82
N PHE A 343 -15.34 -11.26 3.95
CA PHE A 343 -14.79 -10.28 4.87
C PHE A 343 -13.32 -10.52 5.07
N SER A 344 -12.53 -9.45 4.98
CA SER A 344 -11.10 -9.47 5.20
C SER A 344 -10.73 -8.70 6.47
N ARG A 345 -9.87 -9.27 7.30
CA ARG A 345 -9.36 -8.59 8.49
C ARG A 345 -8.52 -7.40 8.07
N GLU A 346 -8.70 -6.28 8.74
CA GLU A 346 -7.89 -5.09 8.50
C GLU A 346 -6.48 -5.33 9.03
N THR A 347 -5.56 -5.54 8.11
CA THR A 347 -4.14 -5.71 8.37
C THR A 347 -3.40 -4.63 7.63
N GLY A 348 -2.27 -4.18 8.14
CA GLY A 348 -1.37 -3.28 7.42
C GLY A 348 -0.88 -3.89 6.12
N ASP A 349 -0.85 -5.21 6.08
CA ASP A 349 -0.60 -6.00 4.88
C ASP A 349 -1.85 -6.73 4.44
N ARG A 350 -1.99 -6.89 3.11
CA ARG A 350 -3.04 -7.75 2.54
C ARG A 350 -2.92 -9.17 3.11
N PRO A 351 -4.02 -9.95 3.24
CA PRO A 351 -4.04 -11.25 3.91
C PRO A 351 -2.97 -12.25 3.45
N PHE A 352 -2.45 -12.07 2.26
CA PHE A 352 -1.44 -12.95 1.65
C PHE A 352 -0.03 -12.34 1.61
N ALA A 353 0.15 -11.11 2.09
CA ALA A 353 1.35 -10.32 1.92
C ALA A 353 1.83 -9.67 3.21
N ARG A 354 1.87 -10.43 4.33
CA ARG A 354 2.46 -9.90 5.55
C ARG A 354 3.93 -9.57 5.32
N GLN A 355 4.20 -8.28 5.12
CA GLN A 355 5.55 -7.76 5.29
C GLN A 355 5.70 -7.38 6.75
N PRO A 356 6.66 -7.95 7.48
CA PRO A 356 7.01 -7.42 8.76
C PRO A 356 7.59 -6.03 8.53
N VAL A 357 6.83 -5.01 8.86
CA VAL A 357 7.40 -3.69 9.09
C VAL A 357 8.31 -3.84 10.29
N GLU A 358 9.56 -3.43 10.18
CA GLU A 358 10.46 -3.39 11.34
C GLU A 358 9.80 -2.49 12.39
N PRO A 359 9.53 -3.00 13.61
CA PRO A 359 8.99 -2.15 14.65
C PRO A 359 9.97 -0.99 14.82
N GLU A 360 9.47 0.23 14.74
CA GLU A 360 10.29 1.38 15.09
C GLU A 360 10.68 1.20 16.56
N PRO A 361 11.97 1.12 16.87
CA PRO A 361 12.43 0.87 18.27
C PRO A 361 11.92 1.93 19.24
N GLU A 362 11.41 2.99 18.71
CA GLU A 362 10.94 4.19 19.38
C GLU A 362 9.49 4.08 19.84
N LEU A 363 8.67 3.27 19.19
CA LEU A 363 7.26 3.07 19.53
C LEU A 363 7.04 1.99 20.61
N GLY A 364 8.09 1.36 21.08
CA GLY A 364 7.98 0.21 21.98
C GLY A 364 7.68 -1.07 21.21
N GLN A 365 7.44 -2.16 21.95
CA GLN A 365 7.02 -3.43 21.34
C GLN A 365 5.56 -3.34 20.91
N VAL A 366 5.31 -2.79 19.75
CA VAL A 366 4.03 -2.99 19.09
C VAL A 366 4.06 -4.37 18.46
N ALA A 367 3.15 -5.21 18.85
CA ALA A 367 3.14 -6.61 18.42
C ALA A 367 2.99 -6.77 16.91
N TYR A 368 2.39 -5.78 16.23
CA TYR A 368 2.16 -5.76 14.78
C TYR A 368 1.93 -4.36 14.27
N PRO A 369 2.96 -3.73 13.75
CA PRO A 369 2.78 -2.51 12.97
C PRO A 369 1.85 -2.79 11.80
N GLY A 370 0.77 -2.04 11.69
CA GLY A 370 -0.12 -2.05 10.56
C GLY A 370 -1.41 -2.87 10.66
N ASP A 371 -1.62 -3.67 11.71
CA ASP A 371 -2.89 -4.36 11.89
C ASP A 371 -3.92 -3.44 12.58
N GLY A 372 -4.89 -2.94 11.84
CA GLY A 372 -6.02 -2.18 12.37
C GLY A 372 -7.02 -3.04 13.14
N GLU A 373 -7.04 -4.35 12.85
CA GLU A 373 -7.86 -5.32 13.55
C GLU A 373 -7.01 -6.48 14.07
N THR A 374 -7.04 -6.74 15.36
CA THR A 374 -6.47 -7.97 15.94
C THR A 374 -7.37 -9.18 15.67
N LEU A 375 -8.68 -8.97 15.63
CA LEU A 375 -9.71 -9.98 15.39
C LEU A 375 -10.75 -9.46 14.41
N LEU A 376 -11.16 -10.29 13.46
CA LEU A 376 -12.21 -9.96 12.50
C LEU A 376 -13.52 -9.62 13.22
N SER A 377 -14.04 -8.41 13.04
CA SER A 377 -15.27 -7.93 13.66
C SER A 377 -16.15 -7.22 12.63
N ARG A 378 -17.37 -7.74 12.39
CA ARG A 378 -18.31 -7.20 11.40
C ARG A 378 -19.71 -7.09 11.93
N ARG A 379 -20.43 -6.06 11.46
CA ARG A 379 -21.87 -5.91 11.62
C ARG A 379 -22.49 -5.77 10.24
N PHE A 380 -23.31 -6.73 9.83
CA PHE A 380 -23.92 -6.76 8.51
C PHE A 380 -25.38 -7.19 8.58
N THR A 381 -26.14 -6.92 7.53
CA THR A 381 -27.55 -7.28 7.42
C THR A 381 -27.71 -8.49 6.50
N VAL A 382 -28.49 -9.47 6.94
CA VAL A 382 -28.92 -10.59 6.10
C VAL A 382 -30.32 -10.26 5.55
N PRO A 383 -30.49 -10.06 4.24
CA PRO A 383 -31.77 -9.61 3.67
C PRO A 383 -32.87 -10.66 3.75
N ALA A 384 -32.53 -11.96 3.79
CA ALA A 384 -33.49 -13.06 3.89
C ALA A 384 -32.88 -14.21 4.71
N THR A 385 -33.73 -14.94 5.48
CA THR A 385 -33.28 -16.07 6.30
C THR A 385 -32.66 -17.18 5.42
N ARG A 386 -31.38 -17.53 5.70
CA ARG A 386 -30.61 -18.50 4.90
C ARG A 386 -29.65 -19.32 5.74
N ARG A 387 -29.18 -20.44 5.16
CA ARG A 387 -28.12 -21.28 5.73
C ARG A 387 -26.80 -21.01 5.04
N PHE A 388 -25.71 -20.83 5.81
CA PHE A 388 -24.39 -20.51 5.34
C PHE A 388 -23.35 -21.55 5.73
N ARG A 389 -22.39 -21.81 4.87
CA ARG A 389 -21.16 -22.53 5.19
C ARG A 389 -20.00 -21.55 5.24
N ALA A 390 -19.20 -21.62 6.29
CA ALA A 390 -18.02 -20.78 6.40
C ALA A 390 -16.79 -21.47 5.83
N ARG A 391 -16.02 -20.71 5.04
CA ARG A 391 -14.64 -21.02 4.62
C ARG A 391 -13.75 -19.85 4.99
N ALA A 392 -12.50 -20.13 5.30
CA ALA A 392 -11.59 -19.05 5.69
C ALA A 392 -10.17 -19.33 5.21
N TRP A 393 -9.40 -18.26 5.15
CA TRP A 393 -7.96 -18.29 5.17
C TRP A 393 -7.52 -17.81 6.55
N VAL A 394 -6.60 -18.52 7.16
CA VAL A 394 -6.16 -18.27 8.52
C VAL A 394 -4.64 -18.28 8.60
N SER A 395 -4.08 -17.49 9.48
CA SER A 395 -2.66 -17.46 9.76
C SER A 395 -2.38 -17.56 11.25
N ALA A 396 -1.14 -17.79 11.62
CA ALA A 396 -0.74 -17.74 13.01
C ALA A 396 -1.02 -16.34 13.57
N ALA A 397 -1.75 -16.29 14.67
CA ALA A 397 -1.95 -15.02 15.34
C ALA A 397 -0.59 -14.52 15.85
N ALA A 398 -0.40 -13.26 15.70
CA ALA A 398 0.80 -12.59 16.14
C ALA A 398 1.09 -12.85 17.61
N THR A 399 0.07 -12.81 18.36
CA THR A 399 0.02 -12.93 19.80
C THR A 399 0.05 -14.37 20.30
N ALA A 400 0.08 -15.33 19.38
CA ALA A 400 0.16 -16.74 19.72
C ALA A 400 1.46 -17.05 20.46
N SER A 401 1.38 -17.72 21.59
CA SER A 401 2.55 -18.22 22.29
C SER A 401 3.23 -19.35 21.52
N ASP A 402 4.54 -19.48 21.67
CA ASP A 402 5.28 -20.58 21.03
C ASP A 402 4.70 -21.95 21.38
N ALA A 403 4.30 -22.14 22.65
CA ALA A 403 3.69 -23.38 23.10
C ALA A 403 2.35 -23.67 22.41
N ALA A 404 1.56 -22.65 22.08
CA ALA A 404 0.32 -22.83 21.32
C ALA A 404 0.62 -23.20 19.86
N LEU A 405 1.61 -22.55 19.24
CA LEU A 405 2.06 -22.87 17.88
C LEU A 405 2.67 -24.27 17.79
N ASP A 406 3.41 -24.70 18.81
CA ASP A 406 3.95 -26.05 18.92
C ASP A 406 2.85 -27.10 18.90
N ARG A 407 1.76 -26.86 19.65
CA ARG A 407 0.58 -27.75 19.65
C ARG A 407 -0.09 -27.85 18.30
N ILE A 408 -0.22 -26.74 17.56
CA ILE A 408 -0.75 -26.71 16.20
C ILE A 408 0.16 -27.53 15.26
N ALA A 409 1.48 -27.38 15.39
CA ALA A 409 2.45 -28.16 14.64
C ALA A 409 2.52 -29.65 15.08
N GLY A 410 1.67 -30.07 16.01
CA GLY A 410 1.57 -31.47 16.41
C GLY A 410 2.47 -31.87 17.60
N TYR A 411 3.19 -30.95 18.22
CA TYR A 411 4.00 -31.27 19.40
C TYR A 411 3.11 -31.62 20.59
N ARG A 412 3.41 -32.79 21.22
CA ARG A 412 2.67 -33.33 22.39
C ARG A 412 3.59 -33.61 23.58
N GLY A 413 4.85 -33.15 23.53
CA GLY A 413 5.82 -33.34 24.59
C GLY A 413 5.53 -32.48 25.82
N ARG A 414 6.23 -32.77 26.93
CA ARG A 414 6.08 -32.09 28.21
C ARG A 414 6.96 -30.86 28.40
N LEU A 415 7.85 -30.59 27.46
CA LEU A 415 8.69 -29.37 27.47
C LEU A 415 7.86 -28.18 27.00
N ALA A 416 8.04 -27.04 27.63
CA ALA A 416 7.42 -25.79 27.20
C ALA A 416 8.52 -24.84 26.66
N PHE A 417 8.35 -24.37 25.44
CA PHE A 417 9.25 -23.42 24.79
C PHE A 417 8.56 -22.08 24.68
N THR A 418 9.29 -21.01 24.95
CA THR A 418 8.79 -19.65 24.86
C THR A 418 9.90 -18.70 24.40
N SER A 419 9.54 -17.63 23.73
CA SER A 419 10.46 -16.55 23.34
C SER A 419 9.84 -15.18 23.57
N SER A 420 10.69 -14.15 23.60
CA SER A 420 10.25 -12.76 23.68
C SER A 420 9.50 -12.32 22.42
N SER A 421 10.01 -12.75 21.27
CA SER A 421 9.51 -12.36 19.97
C SER A 421 9.80 -13.42 18.92
N ARG A 422 9.09 -13.35 17.82
CA ARG A 422 9.35 -14.12 16.61
C ARG A 422 9.40 -13.16 15.44
N PHE A 423 10.47 -13.18 14.69
CA PHE A 423 10.63 -12.33 13.54
C PHE A 423 9.46 -12.52 12.56
N ALA A 424 8.77 -11.42 12.24
CA ALA A 424 7.58 -11.43 11.39
C ALA A 424 6.41 -12.28 11.92
N GLY A 425 6.36 -12.59 13.20
CA GLY A 425 5.34 -13.50 13.76
C GLY A 425 5.36 -14.91 13.18
N ARG A 426 6.36 -15.26 12.38
CA ARG A 426 6.41 -16.58 11.68
C ARG A 426 6.51 -17.74 12.64
N PRO A 427 5.61 -18.73 12.54
CA PRO A 427 5.64 -19.90 13.41
C PRO A 427 6.95 -20.68 13.36
N GLY A 428 7.61 -20.75 12.21
CA GLY A 428 8.88 -21.47 12.04
C GLY A 428 10.03 -20.92 12.87
N PHE A 429 9.93 -19.67 13.32
CA PHE A 429 10.95 -19.01 14.14
C PHE A 429 10.67 -19.10 15.65
N ARG A 430 9.73 -19.93 16.07
CA ARG A 430 9.40 -20.14 17.49
C ARG A 430 10.58 -20.74 18.27
N ALA A 431 10.61 -20.57 19.57
CA ALA A 431 11.70 -21.02 20.44
C ALA A 431 12.03 -22.49 20.29
N SER A 432 11.02 -23.36 20.15
CA SER A 432 11.21 -24.82 20.00
C SER A 432 12.09 -25.20 18.81
N SER A 433 12.10 -24.40 17.76
CA SER A 433 12.91 -24.64 16.55
C SER A 433 14.40 -24.62 16.86
N ALA A 434 14.85 -23.87 17.87
CA ALA A 434 16.24 -23.85 18.29
C ALA A 434 16.62 -25.06 19.18
N PHE A 435 15.66 -25.78 19.77
CA PHE A 435 15.89 -26.92 20.64
C PHE A 435 15.63 -28.27 19.97
N ALA A 436 14.96 -28.27 18.78
CA ALA A 436 14.67 -29.48 18.04
C ALA A 436 15.97 -30.11 17.52
N GLY A 437 16.26 -31.30 17.98
CA GLY A 437 17.39 -32.12 17.50
C GLY A 437 16.95 -32.91 16.30
N GLY A 438 16.99 -32.33 15.09
CA GLY A 438 16.35 -33.00 14.12
C GLY A 438 16.84 -33.25 12.76
N ALA A 439 16.35 -34.26 12.13
CA ALA A 439 16.54 -34.71 10.76
C ALA A 439 15.94 -33.73 9.69
N GLY A 440 15.44 -32.57 10.08
CA GLY A 440 14.81 -31.62 9.14
C GLY A 440 15.73 -30.53 8.56
N GLY A 441 16.92 -30.31 9.17
CA GLY A 441 17.77 -29.18 8.80
C GLY A 441 18.54 -29.34 7.49
N ALA A 442 18.80 -30.59 7.04
CA ALA A 442 19.55 -30.81 5.80
C ALA A 442 18.66 -31.01 4.56
N ALA A 443 17.47 -31.59 4.71
CA ALA A 443 16.56 -31.83 3.60
C ALA A 443 15.75 -30.58 3.23
N GLY A 444 15.50 -29.66 4.17
CA GLY A 444 14.80 -28.40 3.90
C GLY A 444 15.63 -27.37 3.13
N ALA A 445 16.94 -27.34 3.37
CA ALA A 445 17.86 -26.44 2.68
C ALA A 445 18.02 -26.77 1.18
N ALA A 446 17.95 -28.05 0.82
CA ALA A 446 18.07 -28.49 -0.56
C ALA A 446 16.79 -28.25 -1.39
N ALA A 447 15.63 -28.19 -0.72
CA ALA A 447 14.33 -27.97 -1.37
C ALA A 447 13.89 -26.51 -1.39
N GLY A 448 14.74 -25.56 -0.97
CA GLY A 448 14.40 -24.15 -0.96
C GLY A 448 13.22 -23.80 -0.04
N GLY A 449 12.98 -24.56 1.01
CA GLY A 449 11.93 -24.33 2.00
C GLY A 449 12.42 -23.43 3.14
N ASP A 450 11.69 -22.37 3.44
CA ASP A 450 11.93 -21.36 4.48
C ASP A 450 11.72 -21.88 5.92
N GLY A 451 11.72 -23.17 6.16
CA GLY A 451 11.40 -23.75 7.44
C GLY A 451 12.58 -24.45 8.08
N GLY A 452 13.03 -23.94 9.23
CA GLY A 452 13.88 -24.69 10.12
C GLY A 452 15.22 -24.06 10.52
N ASP A 453 15.41 -22.76 10.37
CA ASP A 453 16.66 -22.06 10.69
C ASP A 453 16.79 -21.68 12.19
N GLY A 454 16.05 -22.38 13.07
CA GLY A 454 16.06 -22.14 14.49
C GLY A 454 15.12 -21.00 14.93
N TRP A 455 15.36 -20.48 16.12
CA TRP A 455 14.65 -19.30 16.60
C TRP A 455 15.27 -18.03 15.97
N VAL A 456 14.37 -17.15 15.48
CA VAL A 456 14.73 -15.81 15.02
C VAL A 456 13.80 -14.83 15.71
N GLY A 457 14.36 -13.94 16.51
CA GLY A 457 13.64 -12.86 17.20
C GLY A 457 13.86 -11.52 16.53
N GLU A 458 12.99 -10.57 16.86
CA GLU A 458 13.17 -9.17 16.52
C GLU A 458 14.29 -8.61 17.40
N TRP A 459 15.24 -7.87 16.80
CA TRP A 459 16.37 -7.38 17.57
C TRP A 459 16.05 -6.03 18.21
N THR A 460 15.78 -6.05 19.51
CA THR A 460 15.55 -4.84 20.32
C THR A 460 16.65 -4.72 21.39
N PRO A 461 17.77 -4.04 21.11
CA PRO A 461 18.94 -4.02 22.00
C PRO A 461 18.63 -3.55 23.42
N ALA A 462 17.66 -2.62 23.56
CA ALA A 462 17.30 -2.05 24.85
C ALA A 462 16.56 -3.04 25.77
N LEU A 463 15.81 -4.01 25.20
CA LEU A 463 15.01 -4.96 25.97
C LEU A 463 15.66 -6.35 26.09
N GLY A 464 16.53 -6.69 25.13
CA GLY A 464 17.17 -7.99 25.04
C GLY A 464 16.17 -9.09 24.64
N ASP A 465 16.38 -9.69 23.49
CA ASP A 465 15.57 -10.80 23.03
C ASP A 465 15.98 -12.12 23.68
N TRP A 466 15.02 -12.97 24.00
CA TRP A 466 15.29 -14.21 24.72
C TRP A 466 14.48 -15.38 24.19
N LEU A 467 15.04 -16.57 24.39
CA LEU A 467 14.33 -17.85 24.27
C LEU A 467 14.51 -18.67 25.56
N GLN A 468 13.51 -19.48 25.87
CA GLN A 468 13.44 -20.24 27.12
C GLN A 468 12.91 -21.65 26.88
N VAL A 469 13.46 -22.59 27.62
CA VAL A 469 12.87 -23.93 27.78
C VAL A 469 12.54 -24.15 29.25
N ARG A 470 11.35 -24.70 29.50
CA ARG A 470 10.90 -25.22 30.83
C ARG A 470 10.69 -26.70 30.73
N SER A 471 11.17 -27.46 31.69
CA SER A 471 11.10 -28.91 31.77
C SER A 471 10.52 -29.37 33.12
N PRO A 472 9.69 -30.41 33.16
CA PRO A 472 9.25 -31.03 34.43
C PRO A 472 10.39 -31.75 35.17
N ARG A 473 11.48 -32.11 34.49
CA ARG A 473 12.69 -32.70 35.07
C ARG A 473 13.81 -31.66 35.09
N ALA A 474 14.70 -31.77 36.06
CA ALA A 474 15.84 -30.84 36.17
C ALA A 474 16.75 -30.95 34.96
N LEU A 475 16.99 -29.81 34.38
CA LEU A 475 17.96 -29.59 33.31
C LEU A 475 19.34 -29.30 33.93
N VAL A 476 20.42 -29.78 33.31
CA VAL A 476 21.78 -29.55 33.80
C VAL A 476 22.56 -28.82 32.72
N VAL A 477 23.10 -27.65 33.06
CA VAL A 477 23.84 -26.78 32.16
C VAL A 477 25.15 -26.34 32.77
N ARG A 478 26.26 -26.59 32.08
CA ARG A 478 27.60 -26.07 32.43
C ARG A 478 28.17 -25.25 31.29
N ARG A 479 27.88 -25.67 30.07
CA ARG A 479 28.35 -25.09 28.83
C ARG A 479 27.23 -25.15 27.81
N LEU A 480 26.99 -24.09 27.11
CA LEU A 480 26.06 -24.04 25.96
C LEU A 480 26.85 -23.88 24.65
N THR A 481 26.29 -24.38 23.58
CA THR A 481 26.72 -24.04 22.22
C THR A 481 25.54 -23.47 21.45
N LEU A 482 25.67 -22.23 21.04
CA LEU A 482 24.68 -21.51 20.25
C LEU A 482 25.12 -21.58 18.79
N VAL A 483 24.53 -22.48 18.01
CA VAL A 483 24.79 -22.58 16.56
C VAL A 483 24.12 -21.40 15.89
N PRO A 484 24.79 -20.63 15.03
CA PRO A 484 24.17 -19.53 14.33
C PRO A 484 23.00 -19.99 13.44
N SER A 485 22.01 -19.13 13.27
CA SER A 485 20.95 -19.29 12.27
C SER A 485 21.51 -19.06 10.86
N THR A 486 21.02 -19.81 9.88
CA THR A 486 21.37 -19.66 8.45
C THR A 486 20.53 -18.62 7.75
N ALA A 487 19.51 -18.06 8.43
CA ALA A 487 18.57 -17.08 7.90
C ALA A 487 19.18 -15.71 7.51
N GLY A 488 20.50 -15.53 7.65
CA GLY A 488 21.15 -14.26 7.30
C GLY A 488 20.95 -13.15 8.33
N VAL A 489 20.52 -13.48 9.52
CA VAL A 489 20.29 -12.59 10.67
C VAL A 489 21.53 -12.39 11.52
N ARG A 490 21.46 -11.47 12.47
CA ARG A 490 22.56 -11.22 13.42
C ARG A 490 22.79 -12.43 14.30
N ARG A 491 24.04 -12.72 14.60
CA ARG A 491 24.45 -13.74 15.56
C ARG A 491 24.70 -13.13 16.94
N PRO A 492 24.28 -13.79 18.03
CA PRO A 492 24.63 -13.37 19.38
C PRO A 492 26.15 -13.30 19.60
N THR A 493 26.61 -12.25 20.24
CA THR A 493 28.02 -12.07 20.68
C THR A 493 28.15 -11.99 22.19
N ALA A 494 27.06 -11.65 22.90
CA ALA A 494 26.97 -11.75 24.35
C ALA A 494 25.56 -12.16 24.77
N VAL A 495 25.44 -13.00 25.76
CA VAL A 495 24.20 -13.48 26.32
C VAL A 495 24.20 -13.43 27.86
N ARG A 496 23.01 -13.50 28.45
CA ARG A 496 22.76 -13.83 29.86
C ARG A 496 21.99 -15.14 29.91
N VAL A 497 22.39 -16.03 30.79
CA VAL A 497 21.64 -17.27 31.02
C VAL A 497 20.98 -17.18 32.38
N SER A 498 19.66 -17.31 32.42
CA SER A 498 18.85 -17.29 33.66
C SER A 498 18.23 -18.66 33.92
N TRP A 499 18.05 -19.01 35.16
CA TRP A 499 17.49 -20.28 35.67
C TRP A 499 16.65 -20.00 36.91
N ASP A 500 16.00 -21.04 37.47
CA ASP A 500 15.25 -20.92 38.70
C ASP A 500 16.18 -20.43 39.84
N GLY A 501 15.84 -19.28 40.42
CA GLY A 501 16.61 -18.69 41.54
C GLY A 501 17.91 -17.98 41.16
N GLY A 502 18.19 -17.72 39.88
CA GLY A 502 19.39 -16.95 39.52
C GLY A 502 19.65 -16.69 38.04
N SER A 503 20.71 -15.93 37.82
CA SER A 503 21.20 -15.67 36.47
C SER A 503 22.71 -15.50 36.44
N SER A 504 23.30 -15.66 35.26
CA SER A 504 24.67 -15.27 35.02
C SER A 504 24.78 -13.75 34.83
N GLY A 505 25.97 -13.20 34.96
CA GLY A 505 26.30 -11.92 34.36
C GLY A 505 26.27 -11.97 32.84
N ARG A 506 26.85 -10.97 32.20
CA ARG A 506 27.09 -10.94 30.76
C ARG A 506 28.17 -11.97 30.38
N LEU A 507 27.79 -12.95 29.57
CA LEU A 507 28.70 -14.00 29.10
C LEU A 507 29.03 -13.74 27.61
N PRO A 508 30.30 -13.80 27.22
CA PRO A 508 30.67 -13.70 25.79
C PRO A 508 30.29 -15.00 25.07
N VAL A 509 29.91 -14.86 23.80
CA VAL A 509 29.69 -15.97 22.87
C VAL A 509 30.92 -16.07 22.00
N GLY A 510 31.71 -17.16 22.17
CA GLY A 510 32.90 -17.40 21.39
C GLY A 510 32.63 -17.56 19.89
N ARG A 511 33.66 -17.49 19.06
CA ARG A 511 33.52 -17.65 17.58
C ARG A 511 32.84 -18.96 17.20
N SER A 512 33.06 -20.02 17.97
CA SER A 512 32.41 -21.33 17.82
C SER A 512 31.02 -21.43 18.44
N GLY A 513 30.46 -20.32 18.90
CA GLY A 513 29.16 -20.26 19.57
C GLY A 513 29.14 -20.76 21.01
N ILE A 514 30.29 -21.01 21.61
CA ILE A 514 30.42 -21.55 22.95
C ILE A 514 30.19 -20.45 23.99
N VAL A 515 29.37 -20.78 25.02
CA VAL A 515 29.09 -19.98 26.22
C VAL A 515 29.42 -20.81 27.45
N GLN A 516 30.36 -20.36 28.27
CA GLN A 516 30.77 -21.03 29.52
C GLN A 516 30.05 -20.37 30.69
N LEU A 517 29.37 -21.15 31.54
CA LEU A 517 28.68 -20.65 32.73
C LEU A 517 29.62 -20.53 33.97
N GLY A 518 30.82 -21.09 33.93
CA GLY A 518 31.74 -21.13 35.08
C GLY A 518 31.36 -22.13 36.19
N ARG A 519 30.10 -22.53 36.26
CA ARG A 519 29.55 -23.51 37.22
C ARG A 519 28.51 -24.41 36.57
N THR A 520 28.24 -25.56 37.19
CA THR A 520 27.13 -26.40 36.78
C THR A 520 25.83 -25.95 37.42
N VAL A 521 24.84 -25.69 36.62
CA VAL A 521 23.50 -25.24 37.05
C VAL A 521 22.50 -26.36 36.86
N ARG A 522 21.70 -26.65 37.89
CA ARG A 522 20.53 -27.55 37.83
C ARG A 522 19.26 -26.70 37.99
N SER A 523 18.34 -26.79 37.04
CA SER A 523 17.13 -25.95 37.04
C SER A 523 16.03 -26.57 36.18
N HIS A 524 14.77 -26.25 36.44
CA HIS A 524 13.65 -26.60 35.60
C HIS A 524 13.44 -25.61 34.46
N VAL A 525 14.08 -24.44 34.51
CA VAL A 525 13.99 -23.38 33.53
C VAL A 525 15.39 -22.95 33.06
N VAL A 526 15.58 -22.83 31.77
CA VAL A 526 16.79 -22.24 31.19
C VAL A 526 16.35 -21.18 30.18
N ARG A 527 16.68 -19.91 30.45
CA ARG A 527 16.42 -18.77 29.56
C ARG A 527 17.77 -18.24 29.08
N ILE A 528 17.84 -17.98 27.79
CA ILE A 528 18.99 -17.37 27.10
C ILE A 528 18.54 -16.01 26.57
N THR A 529 19.06 -14.92 27.15
CA THR A 529 18.78 -13.55 26.73
C THR A 529 19.96 -13.02 25.93
N VAL A 530 19.75 -12.55 24.74
CA VAL A 530 20.77 -11.94 23.88
C VAL A 530 20.98 -10.50 24.31
N LEU A 531 22.22 -10.15 24.67
CA LEU A 531 22.62 -8.82 25.14
C LEU A 531 23.40 -8.04 24.08
N ALA A 532 24.02 -8.74 23.13
CA ALA A 532 24.71 -8.13 21.99
C ALA A 532 24.71 -9.08 20.82
N ALA A 533 24.63 -8.53 19.62
CA ALA A 533 24.64 -9.30 18.38
C ALA A 533 25.42 -8.55 17.28
N ARG A 534 26.01 -9.28 16.35
CA ARG A 534 26.78 -8.73 15.21
C ARG A 534 26.50 -9.50 13.92
N GLY A 535 26.84 -8.87 12.79
CA GLY A 535 26.66 -9.45 11.46
C GLY A 535 25.21 -9.39 11.01
N GLY A 536 24.84 -10.24 10.10
CA GLY A 536 23.54 -10.21 9.42
C GLY A 536 23.60 -9.41 8.11
N ARG A 537 22.52 -9.48 7.33
CA ARG A 537 22.39 -8.70 6.11
C ARG A 537 22.13 -7.24 6.43
N ALA A 538 22.57 -6.33 5.56
CA ALA A 538 22.26 -4.91 5.69
C ALA A 538 20.73 -4.70 5.71
N GLY A 539 20.24 -3.87 6.64
CA GLY A 539 18.83 -3.59 6.80
C GLY A 539 18.02 -4.61 7.61
N VAL A 540 18.59 -5.78 7.98
CA VAL A 540 17.87 -6.79 8.78
C VAL A 540 18.17 -6.58 10.27
N ARG A 541 17.12 -6.20 11.03
CA ARG A 541 17.17 -6.05 12.49
C ARG A 541 16.59 -7.29 13.19
N ALA A 542 17.18 -8.44 12.95
CA ALA A 542 16.77 -9.68 13.58
C ALA A 542 17.99 -10.39 14.18
N VAL A 543 17.79 -11.15 15.23
CA VAL A 543 18.81 -11.99 15.86
C VAL A 543 18.36 -13.45 15.84
N GLY A 544 19.24 -14.38 15.54
CA GLY A 544 18.87 -15.78 15.45
C GLY A 544 19.84 -16.74 16.12
N ILE A 545 19.27 -17.81 16.65
CA ILE A 545 19.98 -18.99 17.18
C ILE A 545 19.42 -20.20 16.46
N GLY A 546 20.22 -20.78 15.55
CA GLY A 546 19.81 -21.95 14.77
C GLY A 546 19.65 -23.20 15.63
N ARG A 547 20.55 -23.41 16.60
CA ARG A 547 20.43 -24.54 17.54
C ARG A 547 21.11 -24.26 18.88
N VAL A 548 20.46 -24.69 19.95
CA VAL A 548 21.01 -24.71 21.30
C VAL A 548 21.46 -26.13 21.66
N ARG A 549 22.70 -26.32 22.07
CA ARG A 549 23.28 -27.60 22.54
C ARG A 549 23.89 -27.42 23.92
N GLY A 550 24.10 -28.52 24.64
CA GLY A 550 24.76 -28.51 25.95
C GLY A 550 23.82 -28.46 27.14
N ILE A 551 22.49 -28.62 26.94
CA ILE A 551 21.52 -28.80 28.02
C ILE A 551 21.27 -30.31 28.21
N ARG A 552 21.79 -30.88 29.31
CA ARG A 552 21.52 -32.26 29.69
C ARG A 552 20.13 -32.34 30.34
N GLY A 553 19.45 -33.49 30.16
CA GLY A 553 18.09 -33.69 30.65
C GLY A 553 16.99 -33.17 29.73
N LEU A 554 17.33 -32.49 28.64
CA LEU A 554 16.36 -32.01 27.62
C LEU A 554 15.68 -33.17 26.88
N GLY A 555 16.36 -34.30 26.73
CA GLY A 555 15.90 -35.43 25.95
C GLY A 555 15.81 -35.11 24.43
N ARG A 556 15.20 -35.97 23.68
CA ARG A 556 14.95 -35.76 22.25
C ARG A 556 13.68 -34.93 22.06
N VAL A 557 13.82 -33.72 21.56
CA VAL A 557 12.69 -32.88 21.17
C VAL A 557 12.25 -33.30 19.77
N ALA A 558 11.22 -34.15 19.70
CA ALA A 558 10.67 -34.63 18.44
C ALA A 558 9.64 -33.61 17.94
N MET A 559 10.03 -32.81 16.97
CA MET A 559 9.14 -31.89 16.22
C MET A 559 8.95 -32.44 14.82
N ALA A 560 7.73 -32.48 14.33
CA ALA A 560 7.49 -32.82 12.94
C ALA A 560 7.96 -31.66 12.06
N ALA A 561 8.87 -31.93 11.13
CA ALA A 561 9.42 -30.93 10.20
C ALA A 561 8.56 -30.79 8.93
N SER A 562 7.72 -31.77 8.64
CA SER A 562 6.88 -31.82 7.43
C SER A 562 5.65 -32.70 7.67
N GLY A 563 4.77 -32.72 6.71
CA GLY A 563 3.53 -33.51 6.77
C GLY A 563 2.28 -32.62 6.93
N PRO A 564 1.09 -33.23 6.94
CA PRO A 564 -0.15 -32.50 7.15
C PRO A 564 -0.24 -31.99 8.59
N LEU A 565 -0.91 -30.84 8.74
CA LEU A 565 -1.33 -30.39 10.08
C LEU A 565 -2.35 -31.38 10.68
N PRO A 566 -2.35 -31.59 12.01
CA PRO A 566 -3.35 -32.41 12.66
C PRO A 566 -4.77 -31.97 12.28
N ALA A 567 -5.58 -32.92 11.80
CA ALA A 567 -6.98 -32.66 11.51
C ALA A 567 -7.76 -32.52 12.83
N GLY A 568 -8.66 -31.53 12.89
CA GLY A 568 -9.49 -31.32 14.06
C GLY A 568 -10.30 -30.03 13.94
N CYS A 569 -11.25 -29.85 14.86
CA CYS A 569 -12.05 -28.62 14.99
C CYS A 569 -11.48 -27.68 16.06
N ASP A 570 -10.20 -27.77 16.34
CA ASP A 570 -9.47 -26.96 17.31
C ASP A 570 -8.87 -25.67 16.69
N GLY A 571 -9.24 -25.36 15.46
CA GLY A 571 -8.85 -24.14 14.76
C GLY A 571 -9.50 -22.89 15.36
N PRO A 572 -9.39 -21.73 14.68
CA PRO A 572 -9.97 -20.50 15.16
C PRO A 572 -11.48 -20.61 15.29
N ALA A 573 -12.04 -19.88 16.23
CA ALA A 573 -13.46 -19.82 16.47
C ALA A 573 -14.02 -18.42 16.20
N LEU A 574 -15.25 -18.37 15.73
CA LEU A 574 -16.00 -17.18 15.43
C LEU A 574 -17.33 -17.22 16.19
N ARG A 575 -17.82 -16.07 16.64
CA ARG A 575 -19.21 -15.92 17.08
C ARG A 575 -19.97 -15.17 15.99
N ILE A 576 -20.97 -15.82 15.40
CA ILE A 576 -21.75 -15.28 14.27
C ILE A 576 -23.24 -15.37 14.65
N GLY A 577 -23.94 -14.24 14.72
CA GLY A 577 -25.35 -14.19 15.16
C GLY A 577 -25.55 -14.84 16.52
N GLY A 578 -24.63 -14.66 17.46
CA GLY A 578 -24.64 -15.26 18.79
C GLY A 578 -24.15 -16.73 18.87
N ARG A 579 -24.02 -17.42 17.72
CA ARG A 579 -23.63 -18.85 17.68
C ARG A 579 -22.12 -19.01 17.56
N LEU A 580 -21.56 -19.99 18.25
CA LEU A 580 -20.14 -20.34 18.14
C LEU A 580 -19.91 -21.22 16.90
N VAL A 581 -19.03 -20.77 16.00
CA VAL A 581 -18.60 -21.50 14.82
C VAL A 581 -17.12 -21.81 14.96
N ARG A 582 -16.78 -23.10 15.06
CA ARG A 582 -15.39 -23.57 15.06
C ARG A 582 -14.95 -23.91 13.63
N LEU A 583 -13.68 -23.68 13.34
CA LEU A 583 -13.10 -23.99 12.04
C LEU A 583 -12.09 -25.14 12.15
N SER A 584 -12.13 -26.04 11.18
CA SER A 584 -11.09 -27.04 10.94
C SER A 584 -10.09 -26.48 9.95
N VAL A 585 -8.82 -26.51 10.31
CA VAL A 585 -7.72 -26.00 9.49
C VAL A 585 -7.08 -27.14 8.71
N SER A 586 -6.72 -26.88 7.46
CA SER A 586 -6.03 -27.81 6.58
C SER A 586 -4.82 -27.16 5.96
N GLY A 587 -3.73 -27.93 5.85
CA GLY A 587 -2.46 -27.47 5.29
C GLY A 587 -1.31 -28.36 5.71
N SER A 588 -0.08 -27.96 5.42
CA SER A 588 1.12 -28.66 5.84
C SER A 588 1.85 -27.90 6.95
N ILE A 589 2.62 -28.62 7.75
CA ILE A 589 3.51 -28.04 8.78
C ILE A 589 4.49 -27.06 8.11
N THR A 590 5.02 -27.41 6.94
CA THR A 590 5.94 -26.54 6.19
C THR A 590 5.27 -25.21 5.80
N ALA A 591 4.00 -25.26 5.34
CA ALA A 591 3.26 -24.02 5.02
C ALA A 591 3.00 -23.19 6.26
N PHE A 592 2.64 -23.85 7.37
CA PHE A 592 2.42 -23.20 8.67
C PHE A 592 3.70 -22.54 9.19
N ASP A 593 4.81 -23.27 9.21
CA ASP A 593 6.10 -22.76 9.68
C ASP A 593 6.63 -21.61 8.81
N ALA A 594 6.35 -21.63 7.50
CA ALA A 594 6.64 -20.54 6.60
C ALA A 594 5.73 -19.30 6.80
N GLY A 595 4.74 -19.37 7.70
CA GLY A 595 3.78 -18.28 7.92
C GLY A 595 2.77 -18.10 6.78
N ARG A 596 2.60 -19.11 5.91
CA ARG A 596 1.65 -19.05 4.80
C ARG A 596 0.22 -19.16 5.31
N PRO A 597 -0.74 -18.44 4.71
CA PRO A 597 -2.16 -18.62 5.01
C PRO A 597 -2.61 -20.07 4.78
N LEU A 598 -3.41 -20.57 5.68
CA LEU A 598 -3.94 -21.93 5.68
C LEU A 598 -5.43 -21.91 5.37
N ARG A 599 -5.94 -22.90 4.68
CA ARG A 599 -7.37 -23.04 4.43
C ARG A 599 -8.08 -23.56 5.67
N ALA A 600 -9.27 -23.01 5.94
CA ALA A 600 -10.13 -23.46 7.00
C ALA A 600 -11.59 -23.57 6.55
N ARG A 601 -12.36 -24.43 7.19
CA ARG A 601 -13.79 -24.64 6.92
C ARG A 601 -14.55 -24.83 8.23
N SER A 602 -15.82 -24.41 8.24
CA SER A 602 -16.67 -24.64 9.41
C SER A 602 -16.84 -26.12 9.72
N CYS A 603 -16.76 -26.44 11.01
CA CYS A 603 -17.17 -27.71 11.57
C CYS A 603 -18.69 -27.73 11.81
N GLY A 604 -19.30 -28.88 11.62
CA GLY A 604 -20.73 -29.07 11.88
C GLY A 604 -21.65 -28.63 10.74
N PRO A 605 -22.96 -28.53 11.01
CA PRO A 605 -23.96 -28.21 9.99
C PRO A 605 -23.87 -26.77 9.52
N PRO A 606 -24.50 -26.42 8.37
CA PRO A 606 -24.59 -25.06 7.91
C PRO A 606 -25.24 -24.13 8.95
N LEU A 607 -24.66 -22.94 9.10
CA LEU A 607 -25.12 -21.91 10.02
C LEU A 607 -26.41 -21.28 9.50
N ALA A 608 -27.52 -21.41 10.21
CA ALA A 608 -28.76 -20.72 9.89
C ALA A 608 -28.72 -19.30 10.47
N LEU A 609 -28.81 -18.29 9.61
CA LEU A 609 -28.95 -16.87 9.95
C LEU A 609 -30.34 -16.38 9.57
N ARG A 610 -31.01 -15.71 10.49
CA ARG A 610 -32.30 -15.03 10.25
C ARG A 610 -32.07 -13.74 9.47
N ALA A 611 -33.09 -13.30 8.78
CA ALA A 611 -33.15 -11.95 8.22
C ALA A 611 -32.97 -10.90 9.33
N GLY A 612 -32.22 -9.82 9.01
CA GLY A 612 -31.93 -8.75 9.95
C GLY A 612 -30.43 -8.58 10.24
N PRO A 613 -30.10 -7.75 11.24
CA PRO A 613 -28.72 -7.43 11.59
C PRO A 613 -28.02 -8.61 12.27
N VAL A 614 -26.79 -8.87 11.85
CA VAL A 614 -25.94 -9.95 12.36
C VAL A 614 -24.59 -9.40 12.78
N GLY A 615 -24.17 -9.72 14.01
CA GLY A 615 -22.82 -9.49 14.50
C GLY A 615 -21.94 -10.71 14.23
N LEU A 616 -20.72 -10.46 13.79
CA LEU A 616 -19.65 -11.43 13.61
C LEU A 616 -18.43 -10.96 14.38
N ARG A 617 -17.85 -11.83 15.20
CA ARG A 617 -16.61 -11.55 15.93
C ARG A 617 -15.71 -12.78 15.98
N GLY A 618 -14.44 -12.61 15.59
CA GLY A 618 -13.38 -13.56 15.85
C GLY A 618 -13.12 -13.70 17.34
N LEU A 619 -12.77 -14.89 17.79
CA LEU A 619 -12.38 -15.13 19.18
C LEU A 619 -10.85 -15.24 19.28
N PRO A 620 -10.25 -14.76 20.39
CA PRO A 620 -8.82 -14.89 20.62
C PRO A 620 -8.37 -16.36 20.55
N GLY A 621 -7.24 -16.58 19.92
CA GLY A 621 -6.67 -17.92 19.76
C GLY A 621 -5.31 -17.87 19.07
N PRO A 622 -4.66 -19.04 18.91
CA PRO A 622 -3.33 -19.11 18.28
C PRO A 622 -3.36 -18.92 16.76
N LEU A 623 -4.54 -18.93 16.15
CA LEU A 623 -4.77 -18.68 14.74
C LEU A 623 -5.78 -17.55 14.58
N ALA A 624 -5.49 -16.60 13.71
CA ALA A 624 -6.39 -15.52 13.31
C ALA A 624 -7.08 -15.85 11.99
N VAL A 625 -8.32 -15.40 11.83
CA VAL A 625 -9.04 -15.45 10.55
C VAL A 625 -8.68 -14.19 9.77
N ASP A 626 -7.98 -14.35 8.65
CA ASP A 626 -7.57 -13.23 7.81
C ASP A 626 -8.62 -12.90 6.74
N LEU A 627 -9.22 -13.94 6.15
CA LEU A 627 -10.27 -13.80 5.15
C LEU A 627 -11.35 -14.85 5.40
N LEU A 628 -12.60 -14.43 5.44
CA LEU A 628 -13.77 -15.27 5.73
C LEU A 628 -14.78 -15.18 4.61
N SER A 629 -15.25 -16.32 4.11
CA SER A 629 -16.39 -16.41 3.20
C SER A 629 -17.53 -17.15 3.88
N LEU A 630 -18.70 -16.53 3.93
CA LEU A 630 -19.97 -17.16 4.32
C LEU A 630 -20.78 -17.39 3.03
N ARG A 631 -20.96 -18.66 2.65
CA ARG A 631 -21.63 -19.04 1.41
C ARG A 631 -22.99 -19.64 1.66
N SER A 632 -24.00 -19.08 1.02
CA SER A 632 -25.31 -19.67 0.89
C SER A 632 -25.59 -19.94 -0.61
N PRO A 633 -25.27 -21.15 -1.11
CA PRO A 633 -25.48 -21.50 -2.52
C PRO A 633 -26.97 -21.44 -2.85
N ALA A 634 -27.28 -21.21 -4.10
CA ALA A 634 -28.62 -21.44 -4.61
C ALA A 634 -29.04 -22.89 -4.31
N PRO A 635 -30.32 -23.17 -4.02
CA PRO A 635 -30.82 -24.53 -4.00
C PRO A 635 -30.42 -25.19 -5.33
N ALA A 636 -29.97 -26.45 -5.26
CA ALA A 636 -29.57 -27.17 -6.45
C ALA A 636 -30.75 -27.13 -7.46
N ALA A 637 -30.60 -26.29 -8.50
CA ALA A 637 -31.44 -26.45 -9.68
C ALA A 637 -31.10 -27.82 -10.24
N GLY A 638 -32.14 -28.65 -10.49
CA GLY A 638 -31.96 -30.01 -10.95
C GLY A 638 -30.95 -30.04 -12.11
N VAL A 639 -30.01 -30.97 -12.02
CA VAL A 639 -28.88 -31.17 -12.92
C VAL A 639 -29.38 -31.10 -14.36
N SER A 640 -29.25 -29.96 -15.03
CA SER A 640 -29.16 -29.92 -16.46
C SER A 640 -27.78 -30.46 -16.82
N SER A 641 -27.76 -31.69 -17.29
CA SER A 641 -26.60 -32.44 -17.79
C SER A 641 -25.84 -31.57 -18.79
N GLY A 642 -24.86 -30.85 -18.30
CA GLY A 642 -23.90 -30.13 -19.12
C GLY A 642 -22.96 -31.10 -19.78
N VAL A 643 -23.07 -31.22 -21.07
CA VAL A 643 -22.19 -31.89 -22.01
C VAL A 643 -20.73 -31.65 -21.61
N GLY A 644 -19.99 -32.75 -21.45
CA GLY A 644 -18.57 -32.76 -21.11
C GLY A 644 -17.75 -31.89 -22.07
N ALA A 645 -16.98 -30.98 -21.51
CA ALA A 645 -15.97 -30.25 -22.24
C ALA A 645 -14.79 -31.17 -22.57
N GLY A 646 -14.74 -31.62 -23.81
CA GLY A 646 -13.56 -32.24 -24.39
C GLY A 646 -12.45 -31.20 -24.55
N PRO A 647 -11.16 -31.61 -24.48
CA PRO A 647 -10.02 -30.71 -24.65
C PRO A 647 -9.85 -30.39 -26.14
N GLY A 648 -10.35 -29.27 -26.60
CA GLY A 648 -10.09 -28.75 -27.93
C GLY A 648 -11.33 -28.17 -28.62
N GLY A 649 -11.71 -26.99 -28.31
CA GLY A 649 -12.77 -26.26 -29.01
C GLY A 649 -13.11 -24.97 -28.30
N GLY A 650 -13.14 -23.87 -29.01
CA GLY A 650 -13.41 -22.54 -28.48
C GLY A 650 -14.59 -22.54 -27.52
N SER A 651 -14.32 -22.05 -26.31
CA SER A 651 -15.29 -21.94 -25.23
C SER A 651 -16.42 -20.98 -25.56
N GLY A 652 -17.52 -21.53 -26.11
CA GLY A 652 -18.80 -20.84 -26.16
C GLY A 652 -19.30 -20.62 -24.72
N SER A 653 -19.12 -19.43 -24.18
CA SER A 653 -19.87 -19.00 -23.01
C SER A 653 -21.35 -19.04 -23.40
N GLY A 654 -22.28 -19.36 -22.47
CA GLY A 654 -23.71 -19.40 -22.74
C GLY A 654 -24.33 -18.15 -23.38
N GLY A 655 -23.57 -17.05 -23.50
CA GLY A 655 -23.95 -15.82 -24.19
C GLY A 655 -23.62 -15.77 -25.66
N GLY A 656 -22.71 -16.60 -26.15
CA GLY A 656 -22.25 -16.59 -27.55
C GLY A 656 -20.78 -16.94 -27.71
N ALA A 657 -20.22 -16.68 -28.88
CA ALA A 657 -18.84 -16.98 -29.25
C ALA A 657 -18.18 -15.83 -29.99
N VAL A 658 -16.89 -15.64 -29.76
CA VAL A 658 -16.03 -14.75 -30.54
C VAL A 658 -15.51 -15.56 -31.75
N LEU A 659 -15.94 -15.20 -32.97
CA LEU A 659 -15.53 -15.82 -34.20
C LEU A 659 -14.17 -15.31 -34.69
N SER A 660 -13.90 -14.02 -34.43
CA SER A 660 -12.62 -13.38 -34.69
C SER A 660 -12.38 -12.30 -33.64
N PRO A 661 -11.24 -12.28 -32.94
CA PRO A 661 -10.95 -11.25 -31.94
C PRO A 661 -10.60 -9.87 -32.54
N GLY A 662 -10.41 -9.77 -33.85
CA GLY A 662 -9.97 -8.58 -34.53
C GLY A 662 -8.47 -8.33 -34.40
N ARG A 663 -8.04 -7.19 -34.93
CA ARG A 663 -6.65 -6.69 -34.83
C ARG A 663 -6.62 -5.43 -34.00
N ILE A 664 -5.68 -5.36 -33.07
CA ILE A 664 -5.44 -4.21 -32.23
C ILE A 664 -4.39 -3.32 -32.90
N SER A 665 -4.69 -2.05 -33.06
CA SER A 665 -3.78 -1.06 -33.60
C SER A 665 -4.00 0.29 -32.91
N GLY A 666 -3.04 0.72 -32.09
CA GLY A 666 -3.21 1.92 -31.26
C GLY A 666 -4.43 1.80 -30.35
N GLY A 667 -5.18 2.88 -30.17
CA GLY A 667 -6.44 2.90 -29.40
C GLY A 667 -7.65 2.30 -30.13
N SER A 668 -7.47 1.35 -31.07
CA SER A 668 -8.59 0.74 -31.79
C SER A 668 -8.48 -0.77 -31.95
N VAL A 669 -9.61 -1.45 -32.00
CA VAL A 669 -9.75 -2.86 -32.38
C VAL A 669 -10.65 -2.94 -33.60
N ARG A 670 -10.19 -3.55 -34.70
CA ARG A 670 -10.94 -3.64 -35.94
C ARG A 670 -11.06 -5.08 -36.47
N GLY A 671 -12.16 -5.37 -37.12
CA GLY A 671 -12.37 -6.68 -37.74
C GLY A 671 -12.72 -7.81 -36.78
N ALA A 672 -13.15 -7.49 -35.57
CA ALA A 672 -13.69 -8.47 -34.66
C ALA A 672 -15.06 -8.98 -35.19
N ARG A 673 -15.40 -10.24 -34.91
CA ARG A 673 -16.68 -10.85 -35.23
C ARG A 673 -17.19 -11.68 -34.07
N VAL A 674 -18.47 -11.50 -33.73
CA VAL A 674 -19.10 -12.20 -32.62
C VAL A 674 -20.45 -12.79 -33.01
N ARG A 675 -20.76 -13.93 -32.43
CA ARG A 675 -22.06 -14.56 -32.49
C ARG A 675 -22.67 -14.58 -31.11
N VAL A 676 -23.91 -14.18 -30.97
CA VAL A 676 -24.65 -14.25 -29.68
C VAL A 676 -25.74 -15.32 -29.78
N SER A 677 -26.00 -15.99 -28.66
CA SER A 677 -27.02 -17.00 -28.48
C SER A 677 -28.28 -16.46 -27.79
N GLY A 678 -28.25 -15.21 -27.33
CA GLY A 678 -29.29 -14.52 -26.61
C GLY A 678 -28.77 -13.18 -26.06
N PRO A 679 -29.54 -12.48 -25.22
CA PRO A 679 -29.11 -11.22 -24.64
C PRO A 679 -27.77 -11.38 -23.94
N SER A 680 -26.75 -10.65 -24.39
CA SER A 680 -25.36 -10.82 -24.00
C SER A 680 -24.70 -9.48 -23.66
N TRP A 681 -23.55 -9.56 -23.02
CA TRP A 681 -22.60 -8.49 -22.90
C TRP A 681 -21.44 -8.70 -23.86
N LEU A 682 -21.20 -7.71 -24.69
CA LEU A 682 -19.93 -7.57 -25.41
C LEU A 682 -18.91 -6.93 -24.45
N VAL A 683 -17.78 -7.56 -24.24
CA VAL A 683 -16.75 -7.11 -23.31
C VAL A 683 -15.46 -6.85 -24.05
N LEU A 684 -14.92 -5.65 -23.85
CA LEU A 684 -13.55 -5.29 -24.24
C LEU A 684 -12.67 -5.30 -22.99
N GLY A 685 -11.64 -6.14 -22.97
CA GLY A 685 -10.74 -6.35 -21.84
C GLY A 685 -9.70 -5.25 -21.64
N GLU A 686 -10.02 -4.00 -21.98
CA GLU A 686 -9.28 -2.80 -21.66
C GLU A 686 -9.85 -2.15 -20.41
N SER A 687 -9.01 -1.37 -19.70
CA SER A 687 -9.47 -0.62 -18.53
C SER A 687 -10.70 0.21 -18.86
N TYR A 688 -11.67 0.18 -17.96
CA TYR A 688 -12.91 0.93 -18.15
C TYR A 688 -12.62 2.42 -18.31
N ASP A 689 -13.14 2.96 -19.41
CA ASP A 689 -13.12 4.38 -19.69
C ASP A 689 -14.35 4.74 -20.54
N PRO A 690 -15.13 5.77 -20.16
CA PRO A 690 -16.29 6.20 -20.94
C PRO A 690 -15.92 6.75 -22.34
N GLY A 691 -14.64 6.97 -22.62
CA GLY A 691 -14.14 7.35 -23.96
C GLY A 691 -14.15 6.23 -24.98
N TRP A 692 -14.25 4.96 -24.57
CA TRP A 692 -14.38 3.85 -25.50
C TRP A 692 -15.71 3.90 -26.26
N ARG A 693 -15.67 3.62 -27.54
CA ARG A 693 -16.83 3.51 -28.44
C ARG A 693 -16.79 2.17 -29.14
N ALA A 694 -17.91 1.48 -29.15
CA ALA A 694 -18.07 0.24 -29.90
C ALA A 694 -19.11 0.41 -31.01
N SER A 695 -18.85 -0.20 -32.16
CA SER A 695 -19.83 -0.28 -33.26
C SER A 695 -20.00 -1.69 -33.77
N CYS A 696 -21.25 -2.08 -34.02
CA CYS A 696 -21.66 -3.36 -34.55
C CYS A 696 -22.29 -3.13 -35.92
N ASP A 697 -21.63 -3.64 -36.96
CA ASP A 697 -22.10 -3.51 -38.38
C ASP A 697 -22.39 -2.03 -38.77
N GLY A 698 -21.59 -1.11 -38.24
CA GLY A 698 -21.68 0.33 -38.49
C GLY A 698 -22.61 1.10 -37.54
N ARG A 699 -23.36 0.42 -36.67
CA ARG A 699 -24.22 1.06 -35.67
C ARG A 699 -23.45 1.20 -34.31
N SER A 700 -23.52 2.37 -33.72
CA SER A 700 -22.95 2.59 -32.39
C SER A 700 -23.70 1.82 -31.32
N LEU A 701 -22.97 1.19 -30.41
CA LEU A 701 -23.51 0.52 -29.21
C LEU A 701 -23.63 1.44 -28.00
N GLY A 702 -23.33 2.73 -28.17
CA GLY A 702 -23.38 3.73 -27.07
C GLY A 702 -22.15 3.74 -26.19
N THR A 703 -22.29 4.29 -24.98
CA THR A 703 -21.25 4.32 -23.96
C THR A 703 -21.11 3.00 -23.25
N PRO A 704 -19.89 2.59 -22.88
CA PRO A 704 -19.68 1.36 -22.12
C PRO A 704 -20.19 1.47 -20.69
N VAL A 705 -20.49 0.32 -20.09
CA VAL A 705 -20.65 0.18 -18.64
C VAL A 705 -19.49 -0.63 -18.07
N PRO A 706 -19.10 -0.40 -16.80
CA PRO A 706 -18.05 -1.18 -16.18
C PRO A 706 -18.50 -2.64 -15.97
N LEU A 707 -17.67 -3.58 -16.41
CA LEU A 707 -17.86 -5.02 -16.24
C LEU A 707 -16.59 -5.68 -15.74
N GLN A 708 -16.72 -6.85 -15.09
CA GLN A 708 -15.60 -7.67 -14.63
C GLN A 708 -14.65 -6.95 -13.67
N GLY A 709 -15.11 -5.87 -13.05
CA GLY A 709 -14.32 -5.05 -12.14
C GLY A 709 -13.42 -4.03 -12.83
N TYR A 710 -13.20 -4.12 -14.15
CA TYR A 710 -12.25 -3.25 -14.84
C TYR A 710 -12.51 -3.04 -16.34
N ALA A 711 -13.35 -3.86 -16.96
CA ALA A 711 -13.49 -3.92 -18.41
C ALA A 711 -14.67 -3.08 -18.91
N ASN A 712 -14.66 -2.77 -20.20
CA ASN A 712 -15.73 -2.07 -20.87
C ASN A 712 -16.77 -3.05 -21.41
N GLY A 713 -18.06 -2.79 -21.16
CA GLY A 713 -19.15 -3.64 -21.56
C GLY A 713 -20.26 -2.90 -22.30
N TRP A 714 -20.80 -3.54 -23.33
CA TRP A 714 -21.98 -3.06 -24.09
C TRP A 714 -23.05 -4.14 -24.14
N PRO A 715 -24.32 -3.78 -24.02
CA PRO A 715 -25.42 -4.73 -24.23
C PRO A 715 -25.49 -5.12 -25.70
N LEU A 716 -25.63 -6.42 -25.96
CA LEU A 716 -25.71 -6.97 -27.31
C LEU A 716 -26.87 -7.97 -27.42
N THR A 717 -27.74 -7.77 -28.40
CA THR A 717 -28.92 -8.63 -28.65
C THR A 717 -28.83 -9.40 -29.95
N HIS A 718 -27.90 -9.05 -30.86
CA HIS A 718 -27.71 -9.67 -32.16
C HIS A 718 -26.21 -9.86 -32.43
N SER A 719 -25.90 -10.80 -33.34
CA SER A 719 -24.53 -11.08 -33.76
C SER A 719 -23.96 -9.92 -34.59
N CYS A 720 -22.66 -9.70 -34.54
CA CYS A 720 -21.96 -8.67 -35.31
C CYS A 720 -20.99 -9.32 -36.29
N ALA A 721 -21.19 -9.05 -37.60
CA ALA A 721 -20.24 -9.45 -38.61
C ALA A 721 -19.03 -8.53 -38.72
N ARG A 722 -19.20 -7.26 -38.40
CA ARG A 722 -18.14 -6.23 -38.33
C ARG A 722 -18.24 -5.49 -37.01
N LEU A 723 -17.35 -5.82 -36.12
CA LEU A 723 -17.26 -5.18 -34.81
C LEU A 723 -15.97 -4.37 -34.73
N SER A 724 -16.06 -3.13 -34.27
CA SER A 724 -14.94 -2.27 -34.02
C SER A 724 -15.06 -1.56 -32.67
N PHE A 725 -13.90 -1.24 -32.10
CA PHE A 725 -13.78 -0.41 -30.90
C PHE A 725 -12.78 0.70 -31.20
N ASP A 726 -13.08 1.92 -30.77
CA ASP A 726 -12.23 3.10 -30.93
C ASP A 726 -12.20 3.86 -29.60
N PHE A 727 -10.99 4.27 -29.17
CA PHE A 727 -10.82 5.12 -28.01
C PHE A 727 -10.87 6.58 -28.47
N ALA A 728 -11.97 7.27 -28.18
CA ALA A 728 -12.22 8.62 -28.68
C ALA A 728 -11.14 9.65 -28.29
N PRO A 729 -10.58 9.64 -27.06
CA PRO A 729 -9.52 10.57 -26.67
C PRO A 729 -8.22 10.43 -27.47
N ASP A 730 -7.96 9.28 -28.10
CA ASP A 730 -6.78 9.07 -28.94
C ASP A 730 -6.71 10.05 -30.13
N ARG A 731 -7.87 10.42 -30.69
CA ARG A 731 -7.94 11.40 -31.80
C ARG A 731 -7.51 12.79 -31.32
N GLU A 732 -7.95 13.21 -30.14
CA GLU A 732 -7.59 14.49 -29.56
C GLU A 732 -6.10 14.56 -29.25
N LEU A 733 -5.50 13.46 -28.80
CA LEU A 733 -4.05 13.36 -28.59
C LEU A 733 -3.27 13.48 -29.91
N VAL A 734 -3.70 12.76 -30.95
CA VAL A 734 -3.05 12.83 -32.27
C VAL A 734 -3.15 14.25 -32.85
N ASP A 735 -4.30 14.90 -32.72
CA ASP A 735 -4.51 16.27 -33.18
C ASP A 735 -3.62 17.26 -32.40
N ALA A 736 -3.48 17.08 -31.09
CA ALA A 736 -2.59 17.88 -30.25
C ALA A 736 -1.12 17.66 -30.60
N ASP A 737 -0.71 16.42 -30.87
CA ASP A 737 0.67 16.07 -31.28
C ASP A 737 0.99 16.66 -32.67
N LEU A 738 0.05 16.60 -33.60
CA LEU A 738 0.19 17.23 -34.93
C LEU A 738 0.32 18.74 -34.82
N LEU A 739 -0.49 19.38 -33.99
CA LEU A 739 -0.40 20.81 -33.73
C LEU A 739 0.94 21.18 -33.11
N SER A 740 1.39 20.44 -32.12
CA SER A 740 2.68 20.62 -31.45
C SER A 740 3.84 20.44 -32.43
N GLY A 741 3.78 19.40 -33.26
CA GLY A 741 4.73 19.16 -34.34
C GLY A 741 4.79 20.30 -35.37
N ALA A 742 3.62 20.80 -35.77
CA ALA A 742 3.55 21.95 -36.70
C ALA A 742 4.13 23.22 -36.09
N VAL A 743 3.88 23.49 -34.81
CA VAL A 743 4.48 24.66 -34.11
C VAL A 743 6.00 24.47 -33.99
N CYS A 744 6.49 23.30 -33.63
CA CYS A 744 7.93 23.02 -33.60
C CYS A 744 8.59 23.18 -34.96
N ALA A 745 8.00 22.66 -36.03
CA ALA A 745 8.48 22.83 -37.40
C ALA A 745 8.50 24.29 -37.81
N GLY A 746 7.44 25.05 -37.49
CA GLY A 746 7.37 26.49 -37.75
C GLY A 746 8.47 27.26 -37.03
N LEU A 747 8.74 26.94 -35.76
CA LEU A 747 9.85 27.54 -35.00
C LEU A 747 11.24 27.22 -35.62
N LEU A 748 11.45 25.95 -36.01
CA LEU A 748 12.68 25.53 -36.66
C LEU A 748 12.90 26.25 -38.01
N LEU A 749 11.82 26.40 -38.81
CA LEU A 749 11.86 27.15 -40.06
C LEU A 749 12.20 28.64 -39.84
N LEU A 750 11.59 29.25 -38.80
CA LEU A 750 11.90 30.63 -38.42
C LEU A 750 13.36 30.81 -37.98
N LEU A 751 13.86 29.87 -37.19
CA LEU A 751 15.25 29.87 -36.74
C LEU A 751 16.20 29.64 -37.94
N GLY A 752 15.89 28.69 -38.80
CA GLY A 752 16.63 28.41 -40.04
C GLY A 752 16.65 29.60 -41.00
N PHE A 753 15.49 30.25 -41.20
CA PHE A 753 15.37 31.47 -42.01
C PHE A 753 16.15 32.65 -41.40
N GLY A 754 16.08 32.81 -40.09
CA GLY A 754 16.84 33.80 -39.34
C GLY A 754 18.35 33.57 -39.47
N TRP A 755 18.82 32.32 -39.37
CA TRP A 755 20.22 31.95 -39.59
C TRP A 755 20.67 32.19 -41.05
N TRP A 756 19.87 31.74 -42.04
CA TRP A 756 20.13 31.95 -43.49
C TRP A 756 20.20 33.42 -43.82
N ARG A 757 19.30 34.25 -43.32
CA ARG A 757 19.29 35.69 -43.51
C ARG A 757 20.53 36.36 -42.93
N ARG A 758 21.01 35.92 -41.76
CA ARG A 758 22.28 36.37 -41.16
C ARG A 758 23.50 35.93 -41.93
N ARG A 759 23.44 34.78 -42.58
CA ARG A 759 24.54 34.27 -43.42
C ARG A 759 24.64 35.04 -44.75
N ARG A 760 23.53 35.38 -45.37
CA ARG A 760 23.51 36.22 -46.58
C ARG A 760 23.97 37.66 -46.30
N SER A 761 23.63 38.27 -45.18
CA SER A 761 24.09 39.62 -44.84
C SER A 761 25.61 39.72 -44.55
N ARG A 762 26.27 38.60 -44.34
CA ARG A 762 27.75 38.55 -44.22
C ARG A 762 28.47 38.46 -45.54
N TRP A 763 27.80 38.24 -46.66
CA TRP A 763 28.38 38.13 -47.98
C TRP A 763 28.27 39.43 -48.84
N VAL A 764 27.56 40.44 -48.36
CA VAL A 764 27.57 41.79 -48.94
C VAL A 764 28.70 42.55 -48.27
N GLY A 765 29.88 42.48 -48.88
CA GLY A 765 31.01 43.26 -48.45
C GLY A 765 30.70 44.77 -48.56
N PRO A 766 31.32 45.61 -47.74
CA PRO A 766 31.11 47.06 -47.87
C PRO A 766 31.57 47.50 -49.25
N ALA A 767 30.67 48.11 -50.04
CA ALA A 767 30.98 48.80 -51.22
C ALA A 767 32.03 49.86 -50.87
N ALA A 768 33.15 49.84 -51.57
CA ALA A 768 34.23 50.80 -51.46
C ALA A 768 33.68 52.19 -51.79
N SER A 769 33.70 53.09 -50.83
CA SER A 769 33.51 54.50 -51.05
C SER A 769 34.77 55.07 -51.74
N PRO A 770 34.68 55.88 -52.79
CA PRO A 770 35.82 56.48 -53.42
C PRO A 770 36.46 57.49 -52.47
N ALA A 771 37.74 57.38 -52.38
CA ALA A 771 38.64 58.33 -51.69
C ALA A 771 38.74 59.71 -52.47
N PRO A 772 38.77 60.83 -51.74
CA PRO A 772 39.24 62.08 -52.32
C PRO A 772 40.76 62.12 -52.34
N ALA A 773 41.25 62.50 -53.51
CA ALA A 773 42.67 62.70 -53.78
C ALA A 773 43.23 63.94 -53.05
N GLY A 774 44.49 63.88 -52.66
CA GLY A 774 45.29 65.02 -52.40
C GLY A 774 46.10 65.08 -51.14
N GLY A 775 47.47 65.06 -51.28
CA GLY A 775 48.36 65.70 -50.31
C GLY A 775 49.48 64.83 -49.77
N SER A 776 50.58 64.76 -50.53
CA SER A 776 52.03 64.85 -50.19
C SER A 776 52.58 64.35 -48.83
N ASP A 777 53.53 63.49 -48.97
CA ASP A 777 54.94 63.40 -48.47
C ASP A 777 55.20 63.29 -46.95
N GLN A 778 55.98 62.35 -46.74
CA GLN A 778 57.23 62.18 -45.94
C GLN A 778 57.34 61.17 -44.86
N ASP A 779 58.11 60.18 -45.14
CA ASP A 779 59.27 59.62 -44.42
C ASP A 779 59.12 58.84 -43.13
N LEU A 780 59.87 57.72 -43.25
CA LEU A 780 60.70 57.00 -42.24
C LEU A 780 60.11 55.85 -41.47
N GLY A 781 60.60 54.68 -41.77
CA GLY A 781 61.25 53.73 -40.88
C GLY A 781 60.53 52.41 -40.55
N PRO A 782 61.28 51.32 -40.74
CA PRO A 782 60.70 49.99 -40.53
C PRO A 782 60.93 49.46 -39.10
N HIS A 783 59.93 48.94 -38.41
CA HIS A 783 60.18 47.91 -37.45
C HIS A 783 58.98 47.08 -37.10
N ARG A 784 59.11 45.77 -37.27
CA ARG A 784 58.59 44.61 -36.55
C ARG A 784 57.12 44.32 -36.62
N ALA A 785 56.87 43.27 -37.38
CA ALA A 785 55.74 42.40 -37.21
C ALA A 785 55.53 41.92 -35.72
N GLN A 786 54.33 42.13 -35.17
CA GLN A 786 53.79 41.25 -34.17
C GLN A 786 52.33 41.14 -34.43
N MET A 787 51.97 39.89 -34.73
CA MET A 787 50.65 39.33 -34.85
C MET A 787 49.89 39.53 -33.55
N LEU A 788 48.77 40.24 -33.52
CA LEU A 788 47.78 40.19 -32.51
C LEU A 788 46.39 40.37 -33.12
N ILE A 789 45.71 39.23 -33.28
CA ILE A 789 44.31 39.18 -33.61
C ILE A 789 43.53 39.73 -32.41
N ILE A 790 43.21 40.98 -32.42
CA ILE A 790 42.22 41.56 -31.52
C ILE A 790 40.97 41.81 -32.34
N GLY A 791 39.99 40.94 -32.09
CA GLY A 791 38.64 41.10 -32.64
C GLY A 791 38.08 42.48 -32.30
N ALA A 792 37.75 43.22 -33.33
CA ALA A 792 37.07 44.50 -33.22
C ALA A 792 35.81 44.38 -32.36
N ARG A 793 35.89 44.88 -31.13
CA ARG A 793 34.74 45.11 -30.27
C ARG A 793 33.92 46.24 -30.91
N THR A 794 32.83 45.89 -31.55
CA THR A 794 31.81 46.90 -31.88
C THR A 794 31.43 47.62 -30.58
N PRO A 795 31.39 48.93 -30.54
CA PRO A 795 31.04 49.68 -29.34
C PRO A 795 29.65 49.25 -28.91
N ALA A 796 29.51 48.85 -27.62
CA ALA A 796 28.25 48.43 -27.04
C ALA A 796 27.27 49.62 -27.16
N ARG A 797 26.21 49.45 -27.94
CA ARG A 797 25.12 50.42 -28.00
C ARG A 797 24.62 50.65 -26.59
N PRO A 798 24.40 51.92 -26.16
CA PRO A 798 23.89 52.22 -24.83
C PRO A 798 22.55 51.54 -24.66
N VAL A 799 22.46 50.75 -23.60
CA VAL A 799 21.21 50.00 -23.26
C VAL A 799 20.14 51.02 -22.88
N SER A 800 19.04 51.07 -23.64
CA SER A 800 17.94 52.00 -23.34
C SER A 800 17.32 51.62 -22.00
N ARG A 801 17.23 52.57 -21.09
CA ARG A 801 16.54 52.40 -19.80
C ARG A 801 15.06 52.78 -19.95
N TRP A 802 14.18 52.01 -19.39
CA TRP A 802 12.76 52.36 -19.38
C TRP A 802 12.49 53.44 -18.31
N SER A 803 11.53 54.30 -18.54
CA SER A 803 11.09 55.25 -17.52
C SER A 803 10.49 54.50 -16.33
N ALA A 804 10.63 55.05 -15.14
CA ALA A 804 10.12 54.43 -13.91
C ALA A 804 8.63 54.02 -14.01
N ARG A 805 7.80 54.85 -14.63
CA ARG A 805 6.37 54.56 -14.85
C ARG A 805 6.14 53.33 -15.75
N ARG A 806 6.88 53.18 -16.84
CA ARG A 806 6.80 52.01 -17.74
C ARG A 806 7.35 50.75 -17.08
N ALA A 807 8.42 50.87 -16.34
CA ALA A 807 9.00 49.75 -15.59
C ALA A 807 8.04 49.26 -14.47
N LEU A 808 7.38 50.15 -13.80
CA LEU A 808 6.36 49.83 -12.80
C LEU A 808 5.13 49.15 -13.42
N ALA A 809 4.64 49.65 -14.54
CA ALA A 809 3.56 49.00 -15.28
C ALA A 809 3.93 47.57 -15.71
N ALA A 810 5.15 47.39 -16.23
CA ALA A 810 5.66 46.08 -16.57
C ALA A 810 5.84 45.15 -15.35
N ALA A 811 6.21 45.69 -14.19
CA ALA A 811 6.29 44.94 -12.95
C ALA A 811 4.90 44.43 -12.51
N LEU A 812 3.88 45.29 -12.56
CA LEU A 812 2.49 44.92 -12.18
C LEU A 812 1.87 43.92 -13.16
N ILE A 813 2.02 44.12 -14.46
CA ILE A 813 1.53 43.19 -15.49
C ILE A 813 2.29 41.86 -15.38
N GLY A 814 3.61 41.91 -15.15
CA GLY A 814 4.42 40.74 -14.93
C GLY A 814 4.03 39.98 -13.67
N ALA A 815 3.76 40.66 -12.56
CA ALA A 815 3.29 40.07 -11.31
C ALA A 815 1.95 39.37 -11.48
N GLY A 816 0.99 40.01 -12.14
CA GLY A 816 -0.32 39.41 -12.44
C GLY A 816 -0.22 38.22 -13.39
N GLY A 817 0.51 38.37 -14.51
CA GLY A 817 0.66 37.30 -15.50
C GLY A 817 1.43 36.08 -14.98
N LEU A 818 2.55 36.29 -14.30
CA LEU A 818 3.33 35.21 -13.73
C LEU A 818 2.65 34.56 -12.54
N GLY A 819 1.90 35.37 -11.74
CA GLY A 819 1.09 34.88 -10.64
C GLY A 819 -0.06 33.99 -11.11
N PHE A 820 -0.67 34.32 -12.24
CA PHE A 820 -1.74 33.52 -12.84
C PHE A 820 -1.21 32.24 -13.49
N VAL A 821 -0.10 32.32 -14.25
CA VAL A 821 0.43 31.18 -15.03
C VAL A 821 1.17 30.17 -14.15
N PHE A 822 1.93 30.62 -13.15
CA PHE A 822 2.77 29.72 -12.36
C PHE A 822 2.30 29.59 -10.91
N ALA A 823 2.34 30.68 -10.16
CA ALA A 823 1.84 30.77 -8.80
C ALA A 823 1.87 32.23 -8.32
N LEU A 824 0.95 32.60 -7.45
CA LEU A 824 0.89 33.97 -6.89
C LEU A 824 2.23 34.41 -6.28
N ARG A 825 2.92 33.50 -5.55
CA ARG A 825 4.24 33.76 -4.95
C ARG A 825 5.31 34.07 -6.00
N ALA A 826 5.31 33.36 -7.12
CA ALA A 826 6.22 33.62 -8.24
C ALA A 826 5.97 34.98 -8.87
N GLY A 827 4.70 35.37 -9.05
CA GLY A 827 4.33 36.67 -9.58
C GLY A 827 4.81 37.83 -8.69
N VAL A 828 4.60 37.75 -7.39
CA VAL A 828 4.99 38.75 -6.40
C VAL A 828 6.51 38.99 -6.37
N VAL A 829 7.32 37.95 -6.61
CA VAL A 829 8.78 38.06 -6.61
C VAL A 829 9.31 38.46 -7.97
N LEU A 830 8.90 37.77 -9.03
CA LEU A 830 9.49 37.92 -10.38
C LEU A 830 8.97 39.16 -11.13
N GLY A 831 7.75 39.61 -10.83
CA GLY A 831 7.21 40.86 -11.41
C GLY A 831 8.04 42.11 -11.07
N PRO A 832 8.30 42.41 -9.80
CA PRO A 832 9.19 43.50 -9.38
C PRO A 832 10.62 43.36 -9.93
N LEU A 833 11.17 42.16 -9.95
CA LEU A 833 12.49 41.89 -10.52
C LEU A 833 12.54 42.19 -12.02
N LEU A 834 11.48 41.85 -12.77
CA LEU A 834 11.34 42.23 -14.19
C LEU A 834 11.31 43.75 -14.35
N GLY A 835 10.51 44.45 -13.56
CA GLY A 835 10.43 45.89 -13.57
C GLY A 835 11.78 46.54 -13.29
N LEU A 836 12.49 46.09 -12.26
CA LEU A 836 13.82 46.55 -11.88
C LEU A 836 14.87 46.36 -13.01
N ALA A 837 14.83 45.16 -13.64
CA ALA A 837 15.73 44.82 -14.76
C ALA A 837 15.48 45.70 -15.97
N LEU A 838 14.21 46.06 -16.29
CA LEU A 838 13.85 46.99 -17.36
C LEU A 838 14.24 48.43 -17.02
N TRP A 839 14.08 48.84 -15.77
CA TRP A 839 14.46 50.18 -15.30
C TRP A 839 15.99 50.39 -15.34
N ARG A 840 16.75 49.43 -14.81
CA ARG A 840 18.23 49.48 -14.80
C ARG A 840 18.84 49.17 -16.17
N GLY A 841 18.13 48.51 -17.06
CA GLY A 841 18.58 48.23 -18.40
C GLY A 841 19.55 47.04 -18.50
N LEU A 842 19.13 45.84 -18.06
CA LEU A 842 19.93 44.62 -18.23
C LEU A 842 20.03 44.29 -19.76
N PRO A 843 21.23 44.05 -20.33
CA PRO A 843 21.35 43.66 -21.73
C PRO A 843 20.67 42.30 -22.02
N GLU A 844 19.90 42.21 -23.11
CA GLU A 844 19.18 40.98 -23.49
C GLU A 844 20.12 39.77 -23.67
N ARG A 845 21.33 40.00 -24.17
CA ARG A 845 22.36 38.95 -24.34
C ARG A 845 22.79 38.30 -23.03
N TRP A 846 22.77 39.04 -21.91
CA TRP A 846 23.04 38.46 -20.58
C TRP A 846 21.86 37.68 -20.05
N ALA A 847 20.64 38.18 -20.24
CA ALA A 847 19.43 37.46 -19.85
C ALA A 847 19.31 36.12 -20.61
N THR A 848 19.55 36.10 -21.91
CA THR A 848 19.49 34.86 -22.70
C THR A 848 20.61 33.88 -22.36
N ARG A 849 21.84 34.35 -22.08
CA ARG A 849 22.95 33.47 -21.65
C ARG A 849 22.69 32.87 -20.27
N LEU A 850 22.19 33.69 -19.36
CA LEU A 850 21.85 33.22 -18.01
C LEU A 850 20.72 32.18 -18.05
N ALA A 851 19.67 32.44 -18.84
CA ALA A 851 18.59 31.49 -19.04
C ALA A 851 19.09 30.16 -19.63
N GLY A 852 19.96 30.23 -20.65
CA GLY A 852 20.59 29.04 -21.22
C GLY A 852 21.46 28.29 -20.23
N GLY A 853 22.27 28.98 -19.43
CA GLY A 853 23.06 28.37 -18.36
C GLY A 853 22.19 27.70 -17.28
N LEU A 854 21.08 28.33 -16.89
CA LEU A 854 20.13 27.73 -15.92
C LEU A 854 19.51 26.44 -16.45
N LEU A 855 19.05 26.42 -17.68
CA LEU A 855 18.40 25.25 -18.30
C LEU A 855 19.38 24.11 -18.65
N VAL A 856 20.57 24.44 -19.13
CA VAL A 856 21.51 23.42 -19.66
C VAL A 856 22.48 22.92 -18.58
N ILE A 857 22.76 23.72 -17.56
CA ILE A 857 23.76 23.39 -16.55
C ILE A 857 23.04 23.15 -15.18
N VAL A 858 22.28 24.14 -14.71
CA VAL A 858 21.77 24.11 -13.33
C VAL A 858 20.66 23.08 -13.16
N VAL A 859 19.69 22.98 -14.07
CA VAL A 859 18.61 21.99 -13.99
C VAL A 859 19.16 20.56 -14.02
N PRO A 860 20.01 20.13 -14.98
CA PRO A 860 20.64 18.82 -14.93
C PRO A 860 21.49 18.60 -13.68
N ALA A 861 22.22 19.62 -13.21
CA ALA A 861 23.04 19.51 -12.00
C ALA A 861 22.18 19.24 -10.76
N ILE A 862 21.00 19.86 -10.63
CA ILE A 862 20.05 19.58 -9.53
C ILE A 862 19.70 18.08 -9.50
N TYR A 863 19.32 17.51 -10.64
CA TYR A 863 18.99 16.08 -10.73
C TYR A 863 20.20 15.16 -10.49
N LEU A 864 21.39 15.56 -10.91
CA LEU A 864 22.63 14.80 -10.67
C LEU A 864 23.08 14.84 -9.21
N LEU A 865 22.89 15.97 -8.54
CA LEU A 865 23.27 16.15 -7.12
C LEU A 865 22.26 15.52 -6.16
N HIS A 866 21.05 15.23 -6.63
CA HIS A 866 20.02 14.50 -5.87
C HIS A 866 19.74 13.13 -6.50
N PRO A 867 20.72 12.21 -6.53
CA PRO A 867 20.54 10.93 -7.19
C PRO A 867 19.45 10.11 -6.52
N VAL A 868 18.48 9.70 -7.32
CA VAL A 868 17.42 8.81 -6.91
C VAL A 868 17.96 7.39 -6.84
N HIS A 869 18.57 7.01 -5.73
CA HIS A 869 18.95 5.62 -5.45
C HIS A 869 17.83 4.87 -4.73
N ASN A 870 16.63 4.90 -5.27
CA ASN A 870 15.54 4.21 -4.62
C ASN A 870 14.98 3.07 -5.41
N LEU A 871 15.25 1.96 -4.86
CA LEU A 871 14.73 0.65 -5.17
C LEU A 871 13.40 0.42 -4.39
N GLY A 872 12.44 1.31 -4.54
CA GLY A 872 11.07 1.02 -4.10
C GLY A 872 10.50 1.85 -2.95
N GLY A 873 10.78 3.13 -2.86
CA GLY A 873 10.13 4.01 -1.90
C GLY A 873 10.01 5.46 -2.38
N PHE A 874 9.06 6.21 -1.85
CA PHE A 874 9.01 7.66 -2.03
C PHE A 874 10.30 8.29 -1.49
N ASN A 875 11.03 8.97 -2.37
CA ASN A 875 12.23 9.69 -1.98
C ASN A 875 11.91 11.18 -1.86
N PRO A 876 11.87 11.75 -0.65
CA PRO A 876 11.63 13.19 -0.47
C PRO A 876 12.71 14.04 -1.18
N ASN A 877 13.92 13.53 -1.36
CA ASN A 877 14.97 14.24 -2.11
C ASN A 877 14.63 14.40 -3.58
N TYR A 878 13.91 13.44 -4.18
CA TYR A 878 13.45 13.58 -5.57
C TYR A 878 12.39 14.67 -5.71
N ALA A 879 11.42 14.70 -4.81
CA ALA A 879 10.39 15.75 -4.81
C ALA A 879 11.01 17.14 -4.61
N ASN A 880 12.00 17.26 -3.73
CA ASN A 880 12.74 18.52 -3.54
C ASN A 880 13.53 18.89 -4.80
N ALA A 881 14.19 17.95 -5.47
CA ALA A 881 14.88 18.19 -6.73
C ALA A 881 13.94 18.65 -7.83
N GLU A 882 12.73 18.07 -7.94
CA GLU A 882 11.71 18.52 -8.90
C GLU A 882 11.25 19.95 -8.59
N ILE A 883 11.00 20.28 -7.33
CA ILE A 883 10.59 21.63 -6.92
C ILE A 883 11.70 22.63 -7.25
N ASP A 884 12.94 22.35 -6.90
CA ASP A 884 14.09 23.22 -7.17
C ASP A 884 14.33 23.41 -8.68
N ALA A 885 14.27 22.32 -9.45
CA ALA A 885 14.39 22.36 -10.91
C ALA A 885 13.25 23.17 -11.55
N HIS A 886 12.02 23.05 -11.02
CA HIS A 886 10.89 23.85 -11.48
C HIS A 886 11.10 25.35 -11.24
N PHE A 887 11.56 25.77 -10.06
CA PHE A 887 11.86 27.18 -9.77
C PHE A 887 12.95 27.75 -10.68
N VAL A 888 14.02 26.97 -10.94
CA VAL A 888 15.08 27.34 -11.85
C VAL A 888 14.57 27.49 -13.29
N ALA A 889 13.69 26.56 -13.74
CA ALA A 889 13.09 26.62 -15.07
C ALA A 889 12.17 27.85 -15.22
N VAL A 890 11.35 28.16 -14.21
CA VAL A 890 10.50 29.37 -14.18
C VAL A 890 11.35 30.64 -14.28
N LEU A 891 12.45 30.72 -13.54
CA LEU A 891 13.37 31.84 -13.61
C LEU A 891 13.97 32.00 -15.03
N ALA A 892 14.36 30.88 -15.65
CA ALA A 892 14.89 30.89 -17.02
C ALA A 892 13.84 31.37 -18.03
N VAL A 893 12.58 30.94 -17.93
CA VAL A 893 11.46 31.41 -18.77
C VAL A 893 11.24 32.92 -18.59
N CYS A 894 11.30 33.41 -17.35
CA CYS A 894 11.16 34.84 -17.06
C CYS A 894 12.29 35.68 -17.70
N LEU A 895 13.55 35.18 -17.66
CA LEU A 895 14.69 35.81 -18.32
C LEU A 895 14.54 35.85 -19.86
N LEU A 896 14.02 34.78 -20.46
CA LEU A 896 13.70 34.74 -21.90
C LEU A 896 12.56 35.70 -22.24
N GLY A 897 11.52 35.77 -21.43
CA GLY A 897 10.42 36.74 -21.57
C GLY A 897 10.92 38.18 -21.47
N TYR A 898 11.80 38.46 -20.52
CA TYR A 898 12.47 39.75 -20.41
C TYR A 898 13.26 40.11 -21.69
N ALA A 899 14.08 39.19 -22.22
CA ALA A 899 14.85 39.41 -23.43
C ALA A 899 13.95 39.69 -24.64
N LEU A 900 12.82 38.97 -24.74
CA LEU A 900 11.82 39.19 -25.79
C LEU A 900 11.20 40.60 -25.72
N VAL A 901 10.75 41.00 -24.53
CA VAL A 901 10.17 42.33 -24.30
C VAL A 901 11.16 43.44 -24.66
N ARG A 902 12.44 43.26 -24.33
CA ARG A 902 13.50 44.21 -24.70
C ARG A 902 13.68 44.31 -26.20
N VAL A 903 13.80 43.17 -26.88
CA VAL A 903 13.98 43.15 -28.34
C VAL A 903 12.79 43.83 -29.06
N LEU A 904 11.59 43.55 -28.63
CA LEU A 904 10.39 44.14 -29.20
C LEU A 904 10.29 45.64 -28.92
N GLY A 905 10.64 46.06 -27.68
CA GLY A 905 10.68 47.48 -27.30
C GLY A 905 11.67 48.28 -28.11
N ASP A 906 12.92 47.74 -28.29
CA ASP A 906 13.98 48.40 -29.06
C ASP A 906 13.63 48.47 -30.57
N ARG A 907 12.93 47.46 -31.11
CA ARG A 907 12.41 47.49 -32.49
C ARG A 907 11.34 48.55 -32.68
N ARG A 908 10.42 48.72 -31.74
CA ARG A 908 9.38 49.79 -31.78
C ARG A 908 10.00 51.18 -31.71
N ALA A 909 10.94 51.37 -30.80
CA ALA A 909 11.65 52.63 -30.65
C ALA A 909 12.52 53.01 -31.91
N ALA A 910 13.07 52.01 -32.60
CA ALA A 910 13.79 52.21 -33.85
C ALA A 910 12.86 52.57 -35.02
N ARG A 911 11.62 52.06 -35.05
CA ARG A 911 10.59 52.40 -36.06
C ARG A 911 10.02 53.81 -35.85
N SER A 912 9.81 54.24 -34.60
CA SER A 912 9.31 55.57 -34.27
C SER A 912 10.34 56.69 -34.56
N ARG A 913 11.64 56.40 -34.61
CA ARG A 913 12.70 57.33 -34.99
C ARG A 913 12.93 57.40 -36.49
N ARG A 914 12.33 56.48 -37.27
CA ARG A 914 12.40 56.51 -38.75
C ARG A 914 11.14 57.08 -39.36
N ARG A 915 10.11 57.36 -38.59
CA ARG A 915 8.98 58.21 -38.93
C ARG A 915 9.22 59.61 -38.32
#